data_b4aa9293fc5272298adeaeeedb6a50de
#
_entry.id   b4aa9293fc5272298adeaeeedb6a50de
#
_cell.length_a   1.000
_cell.length_b   1.000
_cell.length_c   1.000
_cell.angle_alpha   90.00
_cell.angle_beta   90.00
_cell.angle_gamma   90.00
#
_symmetry.space_group_name_H-M   'P 1'
#
loop_
_entity.id
_entity.type
_entity.pdbx_description
1 polymer ?
#
loop_
_entity_poly.entity_id
_entity_poly.type
_entity_poly.pdbx_seq_one_letter_code
_entity_poly.pdbx_strand_id
1 'polypeptide(L)'
;MDLLEKSRNTLELPAVLEMLAGEAVSEPAKAEALALVPSVHRVEVERLLAETSDAKDMMVYKGSPSLSGLRDVRGSLARADMGGVLNTRELLEIAGVLQSARAVRSYGMSAEKETCIDHLFKMLQTNRFLEDKIVNSIPGEDEIADSASSELSDIRRKMRAAAARVRDSLQKIISAPSMAKFLQDPIITTRSDRYVVPVKAECKGSVPGLVHDVSASGATLFVEPMAAVKANNEIRELKAKEKTEIERILAELSAECAAHREDIDADFSALVRLDGIFARAKLSFKLNAGAPELSERGVRLRRARHPLLDKDKAVPIDVELGEDYDTLVITGPNTGGKTVTLKTIGLLCLMAQCGLHIPAAEGSCVPIFDKILADIGDEQSIEQSLSTFSAHMVNIVNVLKECGDGSLLLFDELGAGTDPVEGAALAVSILEDARARGCVIAATTHYAELKVYATNTPGVMNASCEFDVDTLRPTYRLLLGIPGKSNAFAISRRLGLPEEIIEDAKGRVGMTRAKLEETIEKLEQTRQILDRERTESARQLRQAEEERKKAAQLRAELEIRLEKSEQKARREAERILADARAVAESTFRELDAMRSAQNEENDHQRINAARAEMRRKLNETQDSLRKDEPAPEEKKSARAVQVGDVVQILPLAAMEKLRTAAEEGIHRS
;
A
#
# COMPACT_ATOMS: atom_id res chain seq x y z
N MET A 1 20.94 -21.04 17.20
CA MET A 1 19.83 -20.14 16.81
C MET A 1 19.24 -19.60 18.09
N ASP A 2 19.14 -18.30 18.21
CA ASP A 2 18.50 -17.64 19.34
C ASP A 2 17.00 -18.02 19.38
N LEU A 3 16.42 -18.11 20.59
CA LEU A 3 15.00 -18.50 20.77
C LEU A 3 14.04 -17.53 20.07
N LEU A 4 14.37 -16.23 20.08
CA LEU A 4 13.61 -15.20 19.36
C LEU A 4 13.68 -15.39 17.84
N GLU A 5 14.86 -15.72 17.32
CA GLU A 5 15.05 -16.01 15.90
C GLU A 5 14.29 -17.28 15.49
N LYS A 6 14.33 -18.33 16.31
CA LYS A 6 13.52 -19.55 16.11
C LYS A 6 12.03 -19.19 16.03
N SER A 7 11.55 -18.41 16.99
CA SER A 7 10.14 -18.00 17.03
C SER A 7 9.71 -17.17 15.81
N ARG A 8 10.56 -16.22 15.34
CA ARG A 8 10.32 -15.44 14.12
C ARG A 8 10.19 -16.32 12.88
N ASN A 9 11.07 -17.32 12.77
CA ASN A 9 11.03 -18.30 11.67
C ASN A 9 9.78 -19.17 11.72
N THR A 10 9.45 -19.69 12.91
CA THR A 10 8.24 -20.49 13.14
C THR A 10 6.96 -19.71 12.81
N LEU A 11 6.94 -18.42 13.12
CA LEU A 11 5.82 -17.51 12.81
C LEU A 11 5.86 -16.97 11.37
N GLU A 12 6.81 -17.40 10.54
CA GLU A 12 6.90 -17.08 9.10
C GLU A 12 7.16 -15.60 8.81
N LEU A 13 7.75 -14.83 9.76
CA LEU A 13 8.13 -13.44 9.52
C LEU A 13 9.09 -13.29 8.32
N PRO A 14 10.11 -14.15 8.12
CA PRO A 14 11.00 -14.05 6.96
C PRO A 14 10.26 -14.05 5.61
N ALA A 15 9.21 -14.86 5.47
CA ALA A 15 8.43 -14.89 4.24
C ALA A 15 7.68 -13.56 3.97
N VAL A 16 7.22 -12.88 5.03
CA VAL A 16 6.64 -11.53 4.91
C VAL A 16 7.71 -10.49 4.54
N LEU A 17 8.92 -10.60 5.11
CA LEU A 17 10.04 -9.72 4.77
C LEU A 17 10.52 -9.95 3.32
N GLU A 18 10.47 -11.17 2.79
CA GLU A 18 10.70 -11.45 1.37
C GLU A 18 9.64 -10.78 0.48
N MET A 19 8.36 -10.81 0.91
CA MET A 19 7.31 -10.07 0.20
C MET A 19 7.56 -8.57 0.22
N LEU A 20 8.03 -8.02 1.35
CA LEU A 20 8.41 -6.61 1.48
C LEU A 20 9.60 -6.26 0.56
N ALA A 21 10.65 -7.06 0.57
CA ALA A 21 11.80 -6.89 -0.30
C ALA A 21 11.42 -6.91 -1.79
N GLY A 22 10.43 -7.72 -2.15
CA GLY A 22 9.87 -7.76 -3.51
C GLY A 22 9.19 -6.47 -3.95
N GLU A 23 8.75 -5.62 -3.03
CA GLU A 23 8.13 -4.31 -3.31
C GLU A 23 9.16 -3.16 -3.39
N ALA A 24 10.38 -3.35 -2.88
CA ALA A 24 11.47 -2.39 -2.98
C ALA A 24 12.15 -2.45 -4.36
N VAL A 25 12.64 -1.31 -4.83
CA VAL A 25 13.29 -1.15 -6.15
C VAL A 25 14.80 -1.35 -6.05
N SER A 26 15.44 -0.72 -5.07
CA SER A 26 16.89 -0.72 -4.91
C SER A 26 17.39 -1.94 -4.12
N GLU A 27 18.53 -2.48 -4.49
CA GLU A 27 19.15 -3.61 -3.77
C GLU A 27 19.43 -3.31 -2.29
N PRO A 28 19.93 -2.11 -1.89
CA PRO A 28 20.07 -1.75 -0.49
C PRO A 28 18.74 -1.77 0.27
N ALA A 29 17.65 -1.21 -0.28
CA ALA A 29 16.35 -1.23 0.38
C ALA A 29 15.78 -2.66 0.50
N LYS A 30 16.04 -3.55 -0.47
CA LYS A 30 15.72 -4.99 -0.36
C LYS A 30 16.50 -5.65 0.77
N ALA A 31 17.78 -5.35 0.87
CA ALA A 31 18.64 -5.89 1.93
C ALA A 31 18.18 -5.40 3.32
N GLU A 32 17.86 -4.11 3.45
CA GLU A 32 17.29 -3.54 4.68
C GLU A 32 15.93 -4.17 5.04
N ALA A 33 15.07 -4.41 4.05
CA ALA A 33 13.79 -5.08 4.24
C ALA A 33 13.96 -6.51 4.78
N LEU A 34 14.91 -7.28 4.25
CA LEU A 34 15.21 -8.64 4.71
C LEU A 34 15.86 -8.66 6.10
N ALA A 35 16.61 -7.63 6.44
CA ALA A 35 17.29 -7.48 7.74
C ALA A 35 16.41 -6.84 8.83
N LEU A 36 15.15 -6.50 8.51
CA LEU A 36 14.24 -5.82 9.43
C LEU A 36 13.93 -6.70 10.64
N VAL A 37 14.08 -6.11 11.84
CA VAL A 37 13.86 -6.76 13.13
C VAL A 37 12.73 -6.04 13.86
N PRO A 38 11.81 -6.78 14.52
CA PRO A 38 10.76 -6.17 15.34
C PRO A 38 11.37 -5.31 16.47
N SER A 39 10.92 -4.06 16.57
CA SER A 39 11.36 -3.15 17.63
C SER A 39 10.47 -3.32 18.88
N VAL A 40 11.11 -3.24 20.05
CA VAL A 40 10.43 -3.22 21.35
C VAL A 40 10.22 -1.79 21.88
N HIS A 41 10.64 -0.77 21.13
CA HIS A 41 10.54 0.63 21.52
C HIS A 41 9.29 1.27 20.91
N ARG A 42 8.32 1.64 21.74
CA ARG A 42 7.03 2.21 21.30
C ARG A 42 7.18 3.41 20.36
N VAL A 43 8.05 4.35 20.69
CA VAL A 43 8.27 5.56 19.88
C VAL A 43 8.78 5.22 18.48
N GLU A 44 9.62 4.19 18.37
CA GLU A 44 10.13 3.74 17.08
C GLU A 44 9.04 3.07 16.25
N VAL A 45 8.25 2.18 16.85
CA VAL A 45 7.14 1.49 16.18
C VAL A 45 6.09 2.51 15.71
N GLU A 46 5.72 3.47 16.56
CA GLU A 46 4.79 4.57 16.20
C GLU A 46 5.30 5.35 14.99
N ARG A 47 6.59 5.70 15.00
CA ARG A 47 7.23 6.40 13.87
C ARG A 47 7.19 5.56 12.58
N LEU A 48 7.56 4.28 12.65
CA LEU A 48 7.58 3.40 11.49
C LEU A 48 6.18 3.18 10.91
N LEU A 49 5.17 3.01 11.76
CA LEU A 49 3.76 2.89 11.34
C LEU A 49 3.24 4.19 10.72
N ALA A 50 3.60 5.34 11.30
CA ALA A 50 3.24 6.65 10.75
C ALA A 50 3.88 6.88 9.37
N GLU A 51 5.19 6.58 9.22
CA GLU A 51 5.88 6.65 7.93
C GLU A 51 5.16 5.79 6.87
N THR A 52 4.74 4.58 7.24
CA THR A 52 4.03 3.65 6.34
C THR A 52 2.64 4.18 5.98
N SER A 53 1.91 4.75 6.95
CA SER A 53 0.58 5.33 6.74
C SER A 53 0.63 6.55 5.84
N ASP A 54 1.55 7.49 6.10
CA ASP A 54 1.72 8.69 5.30
C ASP A 54 2.11 8.37 3.86
N ALA A 55 3.05 7.42 3.67
CA ALA A 55 3.41 6.95 2.33
C ALA A 55 2.23 6.29 1.61
N LYS A 56 1.43 5.50 2.31
CA LYS A 56 0.21 4.88 1.76
C LYS A 56 -0.81 5.94 1.34
N ASP A 57 -1.06 6.94 2.17
CA ASP A 57 -1.95 8.05 1.87
C ASP A 57 -1.46 8.84 0.65
N MET A 58 -0.16 9.18 0.60
CA MET A 58 0.44 9.83 -0.56
C MET A 58 0.23 9.03 -1.85
N MET A 59 0.36 7.70 -1.79
CA MET A 59 0.14 6.84 -2.96
C MET A 59 -1.31 6.80 -3.43
N VAL A 60 -2.30 6.96 -2.54
CA VAL A 60 -3.73 7.06 -2.91
C VAL A 60 -3.97 8.29 -3.79
N TYR A 61 -3.35 9.42 -3.48
CA TYR A 61 -3.59 10.68 -4.19
C TYR A 61 -2.70 10.89 -5.42
N LYS A 62 -1.46 10.36 -5.41
CA LYS A 62 -0.42 10.68 -6.40
C LYS A 62 0.20 9.46 -7.09
N GLY A 63 -0.18 8.25 -6.68
CA GLY A 63 0.52 7.03 -7.09
C GLY A 63 1.90 6.88 -6.44
N SER A 64 2.68 5.91 -6.88
CA SER A 64 4.03 5.65 -6.36
C SER A 64 5.06 6.62 -6.94
N PRO A 65 6.06 7.08 -6.15
CA PRO A 65 7.17 7.84 -6.70
C PRO A 65 8.01 7.00 -7.66
N SER A 66 8.69 7.65 -8.61
CA SER A 66 9.58 6.98 -9.55
C SER A 66 10.98 6.82 -8.94
N LEU A 67 11.37 5.58 -8.66
CA LEU A 67 12.67 5.19 -8.13
C LEU A 67 13.45 4.29 -9.10
N SER A 68 13.05 4.23 -10.38
CA SER A 68 13.57 3.29 -11.38
C SER A 68 15.06 3.45 -11.70
N GLY A 69 15.64 4.65 -11.49
CA GLY A 69 17.05 4.95 -11.72
C GLY A 69 17.95 4.68 -10.52
N LEU A 70 17.43 4.17 -9.39
CA LEU A 70 18.17 4.04 -8.16
C LEU A 70 19.10 2.80 -8.19
N ARG A 71 20.39 3.07 -8.38
CA ARG A 71 21.48 2.09 -8.34
C ARG A 71 22.51 2.48 -7.29
N ASP A 72 23.22 1.51 -6.73
CA ASP A 72 24.29 1.81 -5.74
C ASP A 72 25.53 2.38 -6.45
N VAL A 73 25.70 3.68 -6.32
CA VAL A 73 26.78 4.44 -6.94
C VAL A 73 27.94 4.76 -5.99
N ARG A 74 27.86 4.38 -4.71
CA ARG A 74 28.82 4.75 -3.68
C ARG A 74 30.24 4.28 -3.99
N GLY A 75 30.36 3.06 -4.53
CA GLY A 75 31.67 2.53 -4.96
C GLY A 75 32.31 3.30 -6.10
N SER A 76 31.49 3.71 -7.08
CA SER A 76 31.94 4.54 -8.20
C SER A 76 32.34 5.94 -7.74
N LEU A 77 31.53 6.57 -6.89
CA LEU A 77 31.83 7.88 -6.30
C LEU A 77 33.13 7.85 -5.47
N ALA A 78 33.33 6.82 -4.65
CA ALA A 78 34.57 6.67 -3.87
C ALA A 78 35.80 6.53 -4.76
N ARG A 79 35.69 5.83 -5.88
CA ARG A 79 36.77 5.69 -6.85
C ARG A 79 37.05 7.01 -7.58
N ALA A 80 36.01 7.75 -7.99
CA ALA A 80 36.16 9.05 -8.60
C ALA A 80 36.82 10.07 -7.66
N ASP A 81 36.47 10.06 -6.38
CA ASP A 81 37.06 10.92 -5.34
C ASP A 81 38.58 10.67 -5.15
N MET A 82 39.02 9.42 -5.36
CA MET A 82 40.44 9.06 -5.38
C MET A 82 41.14 9.40 -6.73
N GLY A 83 40.48 10.11 -7.63
CA GLY A 83 41.01 10.48 -8.95
C GLY A 83 40.84 9.40 -10.02
N GLY A 84 40.05 8.36 -9.78
CA GLY A 84 39.74 7.33 -10.77
C GLY A 84 38.75 7.83 -11.82
N VAL A 85 38.92 7.38 -13.08
CA VAL A 85 37.99 7.68 -14.16
C VAL A 85 36.87 6.66 -14.19
N LEU A 86 35.63 7.13 -14.22
CA LEU A 86 34.41 6.33 -14.34
C LEU A 86 34.14 6.01 -15.80
N ASN A 87 33.53 4.86 -16.06
CA ASN A 87 33.05 4.51 -17.39
C ASN A 87 31.66 5.12 -17.66
N THR A 88 31.19 4.99 -18.88
CA THR A 88 29.92 5.53 -19.35
C THR A 88 28.73 5.00 -18.54
N ARG A 89 28.68 3.71 -18.24
CA ARG A 89 27.62 3.08 -17.45
C ARG A 89 27.58 3.63 -16.03
N GLU A 90 28.71 3.75 -15.34
CA GLU A 90 28.78 4.28 -13.98
C GLU A 90 28.34 5.74 -13.90
N LEU A 91 28.68 6.55 -14.91
CA LEU A 91 28.22 7.93 -15.01
C LEU A 91 26.72 8.00 -15.25
N LEU A 92 26.14 7.13 -16.10
CA LEU A 92 24.70 7.06 -16.32
C LEU A 92 23.95 6.57 -15.08
N GLU A 93 24.53 5.65 -14.29
CA GLU A 93 23.95 5.23 -13.00
C GLU A 93 23.91 6.41 -12.01
N ILE A 94 24.95 7.24 -11.95
CA ILE A 94 24.96 8.48 -11.15
C ILE A 94 23.90 9.47 -11.65
N ALA A 95 23.80 9.68 -12.97
CA ALA A 95 22.75 10.52 -13.54
C ALA A 95 21.35 10.00 -13.19
N GLY A 96 21.15 8.67 -13.17
CA GLY A 96 19.90 8.02 -12.73
C GLY A 96 19.55 8.32 -11.27
N VAL A 97 20.53 8.38 -10.38
CA VAL A 97 20.32 8.78 -8.97
C VAL A 97 19.92 10.27 -8.90
N LEU A 98 20.61 11.16 -9.60
CA LEU A 98 20.28 12.58 -9.64
C LEU A 98 18.87 12.84 -10.20
N GLN A 99 18.50 12.13 -11.27
CA GLN A 99 17.17 12.19 -11.86
C GLN A 99 16.09 11.70 -10.88
N SER A 100 16.37 10.58 -10.16
CA SER A 100 15.48 10.04 -9.15
C SER A 100 15.31 11.02 -7.98
N ALA A 101 16.40 11.64 -7.50
CA ALA A 101 16.36 12.65 -6.44
C ALA A 101 15.48 13.84 -6.84
N ARG A 102 15.64 14.35 -8.05
CA ARG A 102 14.81 15.45 -8.58
C ARG A 102 13.33 15.06 -8.70
N ALA A 103 13.05 13.89 -9.24
CA ALA A 103 11.67 13.41 -9.42
C ALA A 103 10.97 13.17 -8.07
N VAL A 104 11.65 12.50 -7.13
CA VAL A 104 11.12 12.17 -5.80
C VAL A 104 10.95 13.43 -4.94
N ARG A 105 11.89 14.40 -5.01
CA ARG A 105 11.73 15.70 -4.36
C ARG A 105 10.49 16.43 -4.87
N SER A 106 10.30 16.48 -6.18
CA SER A 106 9.12 17.12 -6.80
C SER A 106 7.83 16.43 -6.36
N TYR A 107 7.83 15.11 -6.29
CA TYR A 107 6.71 14.31 -5.79
C TYR A 107 6.36 14.67 -4.34
N GLY A 108 7.34 14.77 -3.44
CA GLY A 108 7.13 15.12 -2.03
C GLY A 108 6.64 16.56 -1.86
N MET A 109 7.30 17.52 -2.52
CA MET A 109 6.98 18.96 -2.40
C MET A 109 5.62 19.36 -2.97
N SER A 110 4.98 18.53 -3.76
CA SER A 110 3.64 18.77 -4.29
C SER A 110 2.52 18.30 -3.36
N ALA A 111 2.82 17.86 -2.12
CA ALA A 111 1.82 17.41 -1.14
C ALA A 111 1.07 18.61 -0.53
N GLU A 112 -0.26 18.51 -0.45
CA GLU A 112 -1.10 19.54 0.19
C GLU A 112 -1.09 19.41 1.72
N LYS A 113 -0.79 18.21 2.24
CA LYS A 113 -0.78 17.88 3.67
C LYS A 113 0.64 17.57 4.11
N GLU A 114 1.06 18.13 5.23
CA GLU A 114 2.34 17.77 5.87
C GLU A 114 2.33 16.32 6.35
N THR A 115 3.45 15.64 6.13
CA THR A 115 3.66 14.24 6.51
C THR A 115 4.92 14.08 7.35
N CYS A 116 5.00 13.00 8.13
CA CYS A 116 6.19 12.73 8.96
C CYS A 116 7.46 12.45 8.12
N ILE A 117 7.30 12.11 6.83
CA ILE A 117 8.40 11.83 5.89
C ILE A 117 8.85 13.04 5.07
N ASP A 118 8.24 14.21 5.21
CA ASP A 118 8.57 15.43 4.46
C ASP A 118 10.03 15.84 4.59
N HIS A 119 10.65 15.59 5.75
CA HIS A 119 12.04 15.89 6.00
C HIS A 119 12.97 15.15 5.03
N LEU A 120 12.63 13.90 4.64
CA LEU A 120 13.42 13.12 3.68
C LEU A 120 13.37 13.74 2.27
N PHE A 121 12.20 14.21 1.84
CA PHE A 121 12.08 14.91 0.55
C PHE A 121 12.82 16.25 0.53
N LYS A 122 12.82 16.98 1.66
CA LYS A 122 13.52 18.26 1.82
C LYS A 122 15.05 18.09 1.82
N MET A 123 15.56 16.94 2.29
CA MET A 123 16.98 16.62 2.28
C MET A 123 17.54 16.41 0.88
N LEU A 124 16.72 15.95 -0.08
CA LEU A 124 17.18 15.67 -1.43
C LEU A 124 17.66 16.95 -2.11
N GLN A 125 18.88 16.90 -2.64
CA GLN A 125 19.50 18.00 -3.39
C GLN A 125 19.40 17.72 -4.89
N THR A 126 19.04 18.73 -5.68
CA THR A 126 18.91 18.57 -7.12
C THR A 126 20.07 19.22 -7.85
N ASN A 127 20.89 18.43 -8.52
CA ASN A 127 21.95 18.96 -9.39
C ASN A 127 21.62 18.69 -10.86
N ARG A 128 20.66 19.48 -11.38
CA ARG A 128 20.23 19.35 -12.77
C ARG A 128 21.34 19.63 -13.77
N PHE A 129 22.28 20.51 -13.43
CA PHE A 129 23.39 20.82 -14.31
C PHE A 129 24.28 19.59 -14.56
N LEU A 130 24.66 18.88 -13.50
CA LEU A 130 25.45 17.64 -13.61
C LEU A 130 24.66 16.53 -14.30
N GLU A 131 23.37 16.35 -13.93
CA GLU A 131 22.46 15.41 -14.58
C GLU A 131 22.42 15.63 -16.10
N ASP A 132 22.07 16.85 -16.53
CA ASP A 132 21.96 17.21 -17.95
C ASP A 132 23.32 17.07 -18.68
N LYS A 133 24.44 17.43 -18.03
CA LYS A 133 25.78 17.31 -18.60
C LYS A 133 26.15 15.85 -18.88
N ILE A 134 25.90 14.95 -17.95
CA ILE A 134 26.16 13.51 -18.13
C ILE A 134 25.28 12.94 -19.25
N VAL A 135 23.95 13.14 -19.17
CA VAL A 135 22.99 12.56 -20.13
C VAL A 135 23.20 13.07 -21.54
N ASN A 136 23.52 14.38 -21.71
CA ASN A 136 23.81 14.95 -23.04
C ASN A 136 25.16 14.50 -23.59
N SER A 137 26.14 14.17 -22.73
CA SER A 137 27.45 13.67 -23.17
C SER A 137 27.42 12.17 -23.46
N ILE A 138 26.56 11.40 -22.77
CA ILE A 138 26.49 9.93 -22.81
C ILE A 138 25.05 9.51 -23.12
N PRO A 139 24.65 9.42 -24.41
CA PRO A 139 23.30 9.01 -24.81
C PRO A 139 23.02 7.51 -24.58
N GLY A 140 24.05 6.70 -24.38
CA GLY A 140 23.95 5.27 -24.13
C GLY A 140 25.24 4.68 -23.57
N GLU A 141 25.19 3.45 -23.03
CA GLU A 141 26.32 2.82 -22.33
C GLU A 141 27.61 2.72 -23.18
N ASP A 142 27.48 2.56 -24.49
CA ASP A 142 28.59 2.38 -25.43
C ASP A 142 28.85 3.62 -26.30
N GLU A 143 28.19 4.75 -26.02
CA GLU A 143 28.20 5.89 -26.90
C GLU A 143 28.51 7.20 -26.16
N ILE A 144 29.46 8.00 -26.72
CA ILE A 144 29.69 9.38 -26.34
C ILE A 144 29.16 10.26 -27.47
N ALA A 145 28.34 11.25 -27.14
CA ALA A 145 27.77 12.17 -28.13
C ALA A 145 28.83 13.04 -28.82
N ASP A 146 28.64 13.33 -30.09
CA ASP A 146 29.50 14.30 -30.83
C ASP A 146 29.51 15.68 -30.13
N SER A 147 28.41 16.03 -29.46
CA SER A 147 28.22 17.29 -28.72
C SER A 147 28.89 17.32 -27.35
N ALA A 148 29.44 16.20 -26.87
CA ALA A 148 30.09 16.12 -25.56
C ALA A 148 31.30 17.10 -25.44
N SER A 149 32.00 17.33 -26.55
CA SER A 149 32.97 18.43 -26.66
C SER A 149 33.06 18.94 -28.10
N SER A 150 33.49 20.22 -28.27
CA SER A 150 33.75 20.79 -29.58
C SER A 150 34.89 20.07 -30.30
N GLU A 151 35.89 19.61 -29.55
CA GLU A 151 37.03 18.88 -30.07
C GLU A 151 36.64 17.51 -30.61
N LEU A 152 35.82 16.74 -29.87
CA LEU A 152 35.30 15.45 -30.31
C LEU A 152 34.47 15.58 -31.60
N SER A 153 33.61 16.59 -31.67
CA SER A 153 32.82 16.90 -32.86
C SER A 153 33.71 17.16 -34.07
N ASP A 154 34.78 17.97 -33.90
CA ASP A 154 35.75 18.28 -34.96
C ASP A 154 36.54 17.04 -35.39
N ILE A 155 37.02 16.21 -34.45
CA ILE A 155 37.74 14.97 -34.75
C ILE A 155 36.84 14.04 -35.58
N ARG A 156 35.62 13.78 -35.15
CA ARG A 156 34.68 12.90 -35.87
C ARG A 156 34.26 13.43 -37.21
N ARG A 157 34.12 14.76 -37.36
CA ARG A 157 33.88 15.41 -38.65
C ARG A 157 35.06 15.17 -39.60
N LYS A 158 36.31 15.35 -39.13
CA LYS A 158 37.54 15.10 -39.91
C LYS A 158 37.66 13.61 -40.29
N MET A 159 37.31 12.69 -39.36
CA MET A 159 37.31 11.25 -39.64
C MET A 159 36.31 10.89 -40.74
N ARG A 160 35.09 11.43 -40.70
CA ARG A 160 34.08 11.23 -41.74
C ARG A 160 34.56 11.75 -43.09
N ALA A 161 35.19 12.94 -43.12
CA ALA A 161 35.74 13.49 -44.32
C ALA A 161 36.93 12.68 -44.90
N ALA A 162 37.83 12.17 -44.03
CA ALA A 162 38.91 11.31 -44.44
C ALA A 162 38.39 9.94 -44.95
N ALA A 163 37.41 9.34 -44.28
CA ALA A 163 36.79 8.11 -44.73
C ALA A 163 36.10 8.25 -46.11
N ALA A 164 35.42 9.37 -46.33
CA ALA A 164 34.85 9.68 -47.65
C ALA A 164 35.93 9.74 -48.73
N ARG A 165 37.05 10.45 -48.47
CA ARG A 165 38.17 10.51 -49.41
C ARG A 165 38.78 9.14 -49.72
N VAL A 166 38.95 8.28 -48.73
CA VAL A 166 39.39 6.89 -48.93
C VAL A 166 38.43 6.14 -49.83
N ARG A 167 37.12 6.19 -49.50
CA ARG A 167 36.08 5.48 -50.27
C ARG A 167 36.08 5.96 -51.71
N ASP A 168 36.13 7.27 -51.97
CA ASP A 168 36.16 7.81 -53.32
C ASP A 168 37.40 7.37 -54.09
N SER A 169 38.59 7.34 -53.44
CA SER A 169 39.84 6.86 -54.03
C SER A 169 39.78 5.37 -54.38
N LEU A 170 39.28 4.55 -53.44
CA LEU A 170 39.13 3.12 -53.66
C LEU A 170 38.02 2.80 -54.70
N GLN A 171 36.93 3.57 -54.69
CA GLN A 171 35.86 3.42 -55.67
C GLN A 171 36.36 3.63 -57.11
N LYS A 172 37.25 4.63 -57.33
CA LYS A 172 37.89 4.82 -58.62
C LYS A 172 38.74 3.61 -59.05
N ILE A 173 39.42 2.96 -58.08
CA ILE A 173 40.23 1.77 -58.35
C ILE A 173 39.35 0.55 -58.69
N ILE A 174 38.32 0.27 -57.89
CA ILE A 174 37.45 -0.92 -58.14
C ILE A 174 36.58 -0.75 -59.36
N SER A 175 36.24 0.49 -59.77
CA SER A 175 35.44 0.77 -60.98
C SER A 175 36.26 0.83 -62.24
N ALA A 176 37.63 0.86 -62.18
CA ALA A 176 38.49 0.90 -63.34
C ALA A 176 38.55 -0.46 -64.07
N PRO A 177 38.15 -0.57 -65.32
CA PRO A 177 38.17 -1.84 -66.05
C PRO A 177 39.55 -2.53 -66.12
N SER A 178 40.63 -1.72 -66.09
CA SER A 178 42.01 -2.18 -66.06
C SER A 178 42.39 -2.86 -64.73
N MET A 179 41.75 -2.50 -63.62
CA MET A 179 42.03 -3.04 -62.29
C MET A 179 41.09 -4.19 -61.91
N ALA A 180 39.88 -4.25 -62.45
CA ALA A 180 38.86 -5.25 -62.13
C ALA A 180 39.36 -6.73 -62.27
N LYS A 181 40.24 -7.00 -63.22
CA LYS A 181 40.83 -8.32 -63.46
C LYS A 181 41.76 -8.80 -62.33
N PHE A 182 42.35 -7.88 -61.57
CA PHE A 182 43.28 -8.19 -60.48
C PHE A 182 42.59 -8.32 -59.10
N LEU A 183 41.35 -7.83 -59.00
CA LEU A 183 40.58 -7.92 -57.75
C LEU A 183 39.91 -9.29 -57.65
N GLN A 184 39.82 -9.83 -56.42
CA GLN A 184 39.02 -11.00 -56.13
C GLN A 184 37.54 -10.69 -56.22
N ASP A 185 37.17 -9.57 -55.57
CA ASP A 185 35.83 -8.98 -55.60
C ASP A 185 35.95 -7.45 -55.70
N PRO A 186 35.07 -6.74 -56.45
CA PRO A 186 35.09 -5.29 -56.61
C PRO A 186 34.43 -4.56 -55.41
N ILE A 187 34.92 -4.84 -54.17
CA ILE A 187 34.37 -4.32 -52.93
C ILE A 187 35.46 -3.58 -52.13
N ILE A 188 35.03 -2.63 -51.32
CA ILE A 188 35.84 -2.00 -50.29
C ILE A 188 35.55 -2.67 -48.95
N THR A 189 36.56 -3.12 -48.25
CA THR A 189 36.43 -3.74 -46.94
C THR A 189 37.40 -3.12 -45.95
N THR A 190 37.25 -3.45 -44.67
CA THR A 190 38.15 -2.97 -43.62
C THR A 190 38.93 -4.15 -43.04
N ARG A 191 40.24 -4.01 -42.90
CA ARG A 191 41.14 -4.94 -42.19
C ARG A 191 42.13 -4.15 -41.34
N SER A 192 42.32 -4.58 -40.11
CA SER A 192 43.21 -3.90 -39.15
C SER A 192 42.98 -2.36 -39.11
N ASP A 193 41.71 -1.97 -39.04
CA ASP A 193 41.29 -0.56 -39.05
C ASP A 193 41.64 0.28 -40.29
N ARG A 194 41.91 -0.39 -41.42
CA ARG A 194 42.22 0.24 -42.68
C ARG A 194 41.25 -0.16 -43.79
N TYR A 195 40.89 0.77 -44.62
CA TYR A 195 40.14 0.46 -45.83
C TYR A 195 41.07 -0.17 -46.86
N VAL A 196 40.72 -1.34 -47.34
CA VAL A 196 41.50 -2.18 -48.24
C VAL A 196 40.63 -2.73 -49.38
N VAL A 197 41.26 -3.23 -50.44
CA VAL A 197 40.61 -3.94 -51.53
C VAL A 197 41.11 -5.40 -51.55
N PRO A 198 40.24 -6.39 -51.82
CA PRO A 198 40.64 -7.80 -51.96
C PRO A 198 41.28 -8.03 -53.32
N VAL A 199 42.56 -8.40 -53.37
CA VAL A 199 43.35 -8.67 -54.58
C VAL A 199 43.66 -10.16 -54.63
N LYS A 200 43.64 -10.76 -55.84
CA LYS A 200 44.05 -12.15 -56.06
C LYS A 200 45.51 -12.34 -55.70
N ALA A 201 45.86 -13.40 -54.96
CA ALA A 201 47.24 -13.60 -54.49
C ALA A 201 48.27 -13.63 -55.64
N GLU A 202 47.90 -14.19 -56.77
CA GLU A 202 48.68 -14.22 -57.99
C GLU A 202 48.94 -12.83 -58.63
N CYS A 203 48.14 -11.84 -58.29
CA CYS A 203 48.18 -10.50 -58.82
C CYS A 203 48.77 -9.48 -57.81
N LYS A 204 49.53 -9.91 -56.80
CA LYS A 204 50.12 -9.07 -55.75
C LYS A 204 50.86 -7.84 -56.27
N GLY A 205 51.60 -7.98 -57.38
CA GLY A 205 52.38 -6.87 -57.96
C GLY A 205 51.57 -5.94 -58.85
N SER A 206 50.33 -6.24 -59.19
CA SER A 206 49.50 -5.51 -60.14
C SER A 206 48.73 -4.34 -59.51
N VAL A 207 48.55 -4.36 -58.20
CA VAL A 207 47.93 -3.28 -57.41
C VAL A 207 48.97 -2.72 -56.46
N PRO A 208 49.53 -1.55 -56.75
CA PRO A 208 50.54 -0.91 -55.87
C PRO A 208 49.93 -0.54 -54.52
N GLY A 209 50.46 -1.16 -53.44
CA GLY A 209 49.88 -0.96 -52.10
C GLY A 209 50.57 -1.82 -51.05
N LEU A 210 50.08 -1.70 -49.81
CA LEU A 210 50.54 -2.44 -48.64
C LEU A 210 49.54 -3.60 -48.35
N VAL A 211 50.05 -4.82 -48.16
CA VAL A 211 49.24 -5.98 -47.75
C VAL A 211 49.07 -5.94 -46.23
N HIS A 212 47.86 -5.90 -45.78
CA HIS A 212 47.52 -5.87 -44.34
C HIS A 212 47.00 -7.17 -43.80
N ASP A 213 46.42 -8.01 -44.68
CA ASP A 213 45.86 -9.29 -44.27
C ASP A 213 45.83 -10.25 -45.46
N VAL A 214 45.74 -11.56 -45.18
CA VAL A 214 45.63 -12.64 -46.14
C VAL A 214 44.43 -13.54 -45.76
N SER A 215 43.63 -13.93 -46.75
CA SER A 215 42.52 -14.84 -46.46
C SER A 215 43.01 -16.21 -45.93
N ALA A 216 42.19 -16.90 -45.18
CA ALA A 216 42.53 -18.20 -44.58
C ALA A 216 42.99 -19.25 -45.61
N SER A 217 42.48 -19.15 -46.84
CA SER A 217 42.88 -20.01 -47.97
C SER A 217 44.16 -19.57 -48.68
N GLY A 218 44.71 -18.40 -48.34
CA GLY A 218 45.87 -17.78 -49.01
C GLY A 218 45.56 -17.22 -50.40
N ALA A 219 44.36 -17.34 -50.93
CA ALA A 219 43.97 -16.98 -52.30
C ALA A 219 43.69 -15.48 -52.47
N THR A 220 43.44 -14.72 -51.39
CA THR A 220 43.11 -13.31 -51.43
C THR A 220 44.02 -12.51 -50.50
N LEU A 221 44.62 -11.43 -51.03
CA LEU A 221 45.40 -10.46 -50.29
C LEU A 221 44.56 -9.20 -50.05
N PHE A 222 44.47 -8.73 -48.85
CA PHE A 222 43.82 -7.47 -48.53
C PHE A 222 44.85 -6.32 -48.65
N VAL A 223 44.78 -5.62 -49.76
CA VAL A 223 45.78 -4.58 -50.12
C VAL A 223 45.20 -3.22 -49.83
N GLU A 224 45.98 -2.40 -49.18
CA GLU A 224 45.77 -0.94 -49.04
C GLU A 224 46.48 -0.27 -50.23
N PRO A 225 45.75 0.23 -51.23
CA PRO A 225 46.39 0.92 -52.36
C PRO A 225 47.12 2.21 -51.93
N MET A 226 48.24 2.54 -52.57
CA MET A 226 49.06 3.73 -52.22
C MET A 226 48.24 5.01 -52.18
N ALA A 227 47.22 5.13 -53.03
CA ALA A 227 46.30 6.29 -53.04
C ALA A 227 45.49 6.46 -51.76
N ALA A 228 45.27 5.36 -50.98
CA ALA A 228 44.51 5.37 -49.75
C ALA A 228 45.37 5.51 -48.48
N VAL A 229 46.67 5.18 -48.55
CA VAL A 229 47.60 5.10 -47.40
C VAL A 229 47.59 6.38 -46.57
N LYS A 230 47.70 7.56 -47.20
CA LYS A 230 47.73 8.83 -46.49
C LYS A 230 46.45 9.08 -45.69
N ALA A 231 45.29 8.85 -46.29
CA ALA A 231 43.99 9.10 -45.66
C ALA A 231 43.66 8.03 -44.59
N ASN A 232 44.09 6.75 -44.78
CA ASN A 232 43.98 5.72 -43.77
C ASN A 232 44.88 6.03 -42.54
N ASN A 233 46.09 6.55 -42.75
CA ASN A 233 46.95 7.01 -41.65
C ASN A 233 46.30 8.16 -40.89
N GLU A 234 45.72 9.16 -41.62
CA GLU A 234 44.96 10.25 -40.99
C GLU A 234 43.78 9.75 -40.13
N ILE A 235 43.03 8.75 -40.64
CA ILE A 235 41.94 8.14 -39.87
C ILE A 235 42.49 7.48 -38.60
N ARG A 236 43.61 6.79 -38.67
CA ARG A 236 44.23 6.12 -37.51
C ARG A 236 44.70 7.14 -36.46
N GLU A 237 45.33 8.24 -36.89
CA GLU A 237 45.72 9.34 -36.00
C GLU A 237 44.50 9.99 -35.35
N LEU A 238 43.44 10.23 -36.12
CA LEU A 238 42.18 10.78 -35.60
C LEU A 238 41.47 9.84 -34.62
N LYS A 239 41.48 8.52 -34.86
CA LYS A 239 40.98 7.53 -33.93
C LYS A 239 41.75 7.55 -32.59
N ALA A 240 43.07 7.70 -32.63
CA ALA A 240 43.87 7.83 -31.42
C ALA A 240 43.51 9.11 -30.63
N LYS A 241 43.33 10.25 -31.37
CA LYS A 241 42.88 11.50 -30.76
C LYS A 241 41.47 11.41 -30.19
N GLU A 242 40.55 10.74 -30.91
CA GLU A 242 39.19 10.48 -30.45
C GLU A 242 39.21 9.74 -29.12
N LYS A 243 40.02 8.66 -29.01
CA LYS A 243 40.14 7.89 -27.76
C LYS A 243 40.66 8.76 -26.61
N THR A 244 41.70 9.54 -26.83
CA THR A 244 42.26 10.44 -25.81
C THR A 244 41.25 11.52 -25.39
N GLU A 245 40.48 12.06 -26.33
CA GLU A 245 39.46 13.07 -26.03
C GLU A 245 38.28 12.46 -25.25
N ILE A 246 37.85 11.23 -25.58
CA ILE A 246 36.86 10.49 -24.81
C ILE A 246 37.35 10.25 -23.37
N GLU A 247 38.58 9.79 -23.19
CA GLU A 247 39.19 9.61 -21.86
C GLU A 247 39.20 10.93 -21.07
N ARG A 248 39.49 12.06 -21.73
CA ARG A 248 39.45 13.39 -21.11
C ARG A 248 38.03 13.78 -20.66
N ILE A 249 37.03 13.55 -21.54
CA ILE A 249 35.62 13.85 -21.22
C ILE A 249 35.16 13.01 -20.02
N LEU A 250 35.47 11.72 -20.03
CA LEU A 250 35.10 10.83 -18.90
C LEU A 250 35.81 11.25 -17.61
N ALA A 251 37.09 11.67 -17.68
CA ALA A 251 37.81 12.15 -16.51
C ALA A 251 37.22 13.46 -15.96
N GLU A 252 36.83 14.40 -16.84
CA GLU A 252 36.15 15.64 -16.42
C GLU A 252 34.81 15.37 -15.73
N LEU A 253 33.95 14.54 -16.35
CA LEU A 253 32.67 14.15 -15.74
C LEU A 253 32.87 13.41 -14.40
N SER A 254 33.90 12.55 -14.30
CA SER A 254 34.22 11.84 -13.06
C SER A 254 34.65 12.81 -11.96
N ALA A 255 35.48 13.80 -12.29
CA ALA A 255 35.91 14.83 -11.34
C ALA A 255 34.74 15.70 -10.84
N GLU A 256 33.79 16.03 -11.72
CA GLU A 256 32.56 16.73 -11.31
C GLU A 256 31.67 15.88 -10.39
N CYS A 257 31.52 14.59 -10.69
CA CYS A 257 30.82 13.66 -9.79
C CYS A 257 31.50 13.59 -8.42
N ALA A 258 32.84 13.54 -8.39
CA ALA A 258 33.62 13.54 -7.16
C ALA A 258 33.44 14.83 -6.34
N ALA A 259 33.37 15.99 -7.00
CA ALA A 259 33.14 17.28 -6.35
C ALA A 259 31.76 17.35 -5.64
N HIS A 260 30.78 16.58 -6.10
CA HIS A 260 29.43 16.47 -5.51
C HIS A 260 29.18 15.16 -4.78
N ARG A 261 30.22 14.43 -4.42
CA ARG A 261 30.14 13.10 -3.79
C ARG A 261 29.25 13.09 -2.57
N GLU A 262 29.46 14.01 -1.62
CA GLU A 262 28.72 14.04 -0.36
C GLU A 262 27.23 14.26 -0.57
N ASP A 263 26.88 15.17 -1.48
CA ASP A 263 25.48 15.45 -1.83
C ASP A 263 24.80 14.23 -2.49
N ILE A 264 25.49 13.59 -3.44
CA ILE A 264 24.95 12.43 -4.16
C ILE A 264 24.81 11.22 -3.22
N ASP A 265 25.73 11.02 -2.29
CA ASP A 265 25.69 9.93 -1.29
C ASP A 265 24.54 10.16 -0.28
N ALA A 266 24.34 11.42 0.15
CA ALA A 266 23.21 11.79 1.00
C ALA A 266 21.86 11.59 0.28
N ASP A 267 21.77 12.01 -0.98
CA ASP A 267 20.59 11.81 -1.82
C ASP A 267 20.29 10.31 -2.00
N PHE A 268 21.31 9.52 -2.31
CA PHE A 268 21.18 8.07 -2.46
C PHE A 268 20.66 7.43 -1.17
N SER A 269 21.21 7.81 -0.01
CA SER A 269 20.79 7.29 1.29
C SER A 269 19.34 7.67 1.61
N ALA A 270 18.93 8.92 1.33
CA ALA A 270 17.55 9.36 1.52
C ALA A 270 16.58 8.64 0.57
N LEU A 271 16.98 8.41 -0.68
CA LEU A 271 16.19 7.66 -1.66
C LEU A 271 16.01 6.19 -1.28
N VAL A 272 17.06 5.52 -0.76
CA VAL A 272 16.98 4.13 -0.26
C VAL A 272 16.00 4.05 0.90
N ARG A 273 16.07 5.00 1.85
CA ARG A 273 15.12 5.05 2.96
C ARG A 273 13.69 5.30 2.49
N LEU A 274 13.46 6.20 1.54
CA LEU A 274 12.15 6.43 0.94
C LEU A 274 11.65 5.18 0.21
N ASP A 275 12.52 4.48 -0.54
CA ASP A 275 12.18 3.22 -1.21
C ASP A 275 11.67 2.17 -0.22
N GLY A 276 12.35 1.99 0.93
CA GLY A 276 11.90 1.10 2.00
C GLY A 276 10.54 1.52 2.59
N ILE A 277 10.31 2.81 2.82
CA ILE A 277 9.03 3.33 3.32
C ILE A 277 7.90 3.08 2.31
N PHE A 278 8.11 3.40 1.04
CA PHE A 278 7.14 3.14 -0.02
C PHE A 278 6.93 1.65 -0.30
N ALA A 279 7.96 0.80 -0.10
CA ALA A 279 7.81 -0.65 -0.17
C ALA A 279 6.85 -1.17 0.92
N ARG A 280 6.93 -0.66 2.17
CA ARG A 280 5.96 -0.97 3.24
C ARG A 280 4.54 -0.56 2.86
N ALA A 281 4.37 0.63 2.28
CA ALA A 281 3.08 1.11 1.79
C ALA A 281 2.52 0.25 0.65
N LYS A 282 3.34 -0.16 -0.32
CA LYS A 282 2.94 -1.09 -1.40
C LYS A 282 2.52 -2.45 -0.85
N LEU A 283 3.29 -3.00 0.10
CA LEU A 283 2.93 -4.24 0.76
C LEU A 283 1.58 -4.11 1.50
N SER A 284 1.32 -2.96 2.14
CA SER A 284 0.03 -2.67 2.77
C SER A 284 -1.13 -2.75 1.78
N PHE A 285 -0.99 -2.21 0.57
CA PHE A 285 -2.01 -2.34 -0.48
C PHE A 285 -2.18 -3.80 -0.94
N LYS A 286 -1.07 -4.49 -1.17
CA LYS A 286 -1.07 -5.88 -1.63
C LYS A 286 -1.81 -6.81 -0.69
N LEU A 287 -1.60 -6.63 0.63
CA LEU A 287 -2.23 -7.42 1.69
C LEU A 287 -3.62 -6.90 2.09
N ASN A 288 -4.10 -5.80 1.53
CA ASN A 288 -5.29 -5.08 2.00
C ASN A 288 -5.21 -4.80 3.51
N ALA A 289 -4.06 -4.31 3.96
CA ALA A 289 -3.70 -4.11 5.34
C ALA A 289 -3.96 -2.67 5.81
N GLY A 290 -4.17 -2.49 7.11
CA GLY A 290 -4.33 -1.20 7.79
C GLY A 290 -3.33 -1.03 8.93
N ALA A 291 -3.10 0.20 9.35
CA ALA A 291 -2.31 0.49 10.54
C ALA A 291 -3.05 -0.01 11.77
N PRO A 292 -2.43 -0.86 12.62
CA PRO A 292 -3.01 -1.19 13.92
C PRO A 292 -2.84 -0.01 14.89
N GLU A 293 -3.78 0.12 15.83
CA GLU A 293 -3.59 0.97 17.00
C GLU A 293 -2.65 0.28 17.99
N LEU A 294 -1.79 1.05 18.67
CA LEU A 294 -0.91 0.49 19.69
C LEU A 294 -1.58 0.57 21.08
N SER A 295 -1.94 -0.59 21.60
CA SER A 295 -2.49 -0.76 22.95
C SER A 295 -1.39 -0.85 24.01
N GLU A 296 -1.78 -0.83 25.31
CA GLU A 296 -0.83 -1.04 26.40
C GLU A 296 -0.56 -2.54 26.65
N ARG A 297 -1.57 -3.39 26.55
CA ARG A 297 -1.43 -4.83 26.84
C ARG A 297 -2.24 -5.74 25.94
N GLY A 298 -3.39 -5.32 25.46
CA GLY A 298 -4.35 -6.19 24.77
C GLY A 298 -4.10 -6.30 23.26
N VAL A 299 -4.17 -7.52 22.75
CA VAL A 299 -4.30 -7.82 21.32
C VAL A 299 -5.79 -7.88 20.99
N ARG A 300 -6.25 -7.02 20.08
CA ARG A 300 -7.61 -7.09 19.52
C ARG A 300 -7.50 -7.05 18.00
N LEU A 301 -7.73 -8.18 17.39
CA LEU A 301 -7.68 -8.35 15.94
C LEU A 301 -9.11 -8.53 15.41
N ARG A 302 -9.52 -7.65 14.50
CA ARG A 302 -10.83 -7.70 13.85
C ARG A 302 -10.66 -8.14 12.40
N ARG A 303 -11.37 -9.21 12.03
CA ARG A 303 -11.32 -9.77 10.67
C ARG A 303 -9.89 -9.97 10.15
N ALA A 304 -9.00 -10.39 11.02
CA ALA A 304 -7.59 -10.61 10.70
C ALA A 304 -7.41 -11.83 9.79
N ARG A 305 -6.46 -11.72 8.89
CA ARG A 305 -6.06 -12.81 7.96
C ARG A 305 -4.58 -13.07 8.06
N HIS A 306 -4.19 -14.31 7.87
CA HIS A 306 -2.77 -14.64 7.74
C HIS A 306 -2.23 -14.09 6.41
N PRO A 307 -1.14 -13.29 6.41
CA PRO A 307 -0.67 -12.57 5.21
C PRO A 307 -0.20 -13.47 4.07
N LEU A 308 0.20 -14.71 4.37
CA LEU A 308 0.67 -15.68 3.38
C LEU A 308 -0.46 -16.53 2.76
N LEU A 309 -1.69 -16.41 3.27
CA LEU A 309 -2.84 -17.08 2.68
C LEU A 309 -3.44 -16.23 1.55
N ASP A 310 -4.05 -16.91 0.59
CA ASP A 310 -4.81 -16.26 -0.47
C ASP A 310 -5.90 -15.36 0.14
N LYS A 311 -5.80 -14.05 -0.07
CA LYS A 311 -6.67 -13.04 0.52
C LYS A 311 -8.16 -13.24 0.22
N ASP A 312 -8.49 -13.88 -0.91
CA ASP A 312 -9.87 -14.10 -1.36
C ASP A 312 -10.46 -15.38 -0.76
N LYS A 313 -9.61 -16.33 -0.35
CA LYS A 313 -10.00 -17.61 0.25
C LYS A 313 -9.84 -17.64 1.77
N ALA A 314 -8.93 -16.84 2.32
CA ALA A 314 -8.66 -16.80 3.75
C ALA A 314 -9.89 -16.32 4.53
N VAL A 315 -10.38 -17.16 5.44
CA VAL A 315 -11.46 -16.79 6.34
C VAL A 315 -10.91 -15.87 7.43
N PRO A 316 -11.48 -14.68 7.61
CA PRO A 316 -11.01 -13.74 8.64
C PRO A 316 -11.40 -14.24 10.03
N ILE A 317 -10.51 -14.02 10.99
CA ILE A 317 -10.72 -14.34 12.40
C ILE A 317 -10.81 -13.08 13.25
N ASP A 318 -11.61 -13.14 14.32
CA ASP A 318 -11.66 -12.13 15.38
C ASP A 318 -11.00 -12.72 16.63
N VAL A 319 -10.05 -11.98 17.22
CA VAL A 319 -9.29 -12.39 18.40
C VAL A 319 -9.23 -11.25 19.39
N GLU A 320 -9.47 -11.56 20.65
CA GLU A 320 -9.21 -10.67 21.78
C GLU A 320 -8.35 -11.42 22.79
N LEU A 321 -7.34 -10.78 23.38
CA LEU A 321 -6.40 -11.42 24.30
C LEU A 321 -5.56 -10.36 25.03
N GLY A 322 -5.38 -10.47 26.34
CA GLY A 322 -4.49 -9.63 27.14
C GLY A 322 -5.17 -8.49 27.89
N GLU A 323 -6.47 -8.20 27.66
CA GLU A 323 -7.26 -7.20 28.40
C GLU A 323 -8.11 -7.89 29.48
N ASP A 324 -9.27 -8.45 29.10
CA ASP A 324 -10.19 -9.12 30.02
C ASP A 324 -9.68 -10.49 30.47
N TYR A 325 -8.84 -11.12 29.68
CA TYR A 325 -8.20 -12.40 29.96
C TYR A 325 -6.79 -12.46 29.37
N ASP A 326 -5.88 -13.04 30.14
CA ASP A 326 -4.46 -13.16 29.77
C ASP A 326 -4.17 -14.42 28.94
N THR A 327 -5.08 -15.41 28.98
CA THR A 327 -4.87 -16.72 28.38
C THR A 327 -6.03 -17.13 27.50
N LEU A 328 -5.73 -17.52 26.25
CA LEU A 328 -6.70 -18.05 25.28
C LEU A 328 -6.41 -19.53 25.01
N VAL A 329 -7.33 -20.42 25.36
CA VAL A 329 -7.24 -21.87 25.09
C VAL A 329 -8.09 -22.21 23.87
N ILE A 330 -7.43 -22.51 22.73
CA ILE A 330 -8.08 -22.79 21.47
C ILE A 330 -8.24 -24.30 21.27
N THR A 331 -9.46 -24.74 21.06
CA THR A 331 -9.83 -26.16 20.90
C THR A 331 -10.45 -26.42 19.52
N GLY A 332 -10.60 -27.69 19.18
CA GLY A 332 -11.16 -28.09 17.86
C GLY A 332 -10.30 -29.10 17.11
N PRO A 333 -10.71 -29.54 15.91
CA PRO A 333 -9.93 -30.49 15.11
C PRO A 333 -8.65 -29.83 14.57
N ASN A 334 -7.60 -30.64 14.27
CA ASN A 334 -6.34 -30.13 13.74
C ASN A 334 -6.51 -29.39 12.40
N THR A 335 -7.40 -29.90 11.55
CA THR A 335 -7.74 -29.30 10.27
C THR A 335 -8.53 -27.99 10.41
N GLY A 336 -8.96 -27.60 11.62
CA GLY A 336 -9.83 -26.43 11.87
C GLY A 336 -9.12 -25.08 11.81
N GLY A 337 -7.79 -25.04 11.66
CA GLY A 337 -7.02 -23.80 11.58
C GLY A 337 -6.44 -23.30 12.91
N LYS A 338 -6.34 -24.14 13.94
CA LYS A 338 -5.79 -23.79 15.27
C LYS A 338 -4.37 -23.21 15.17
N THR A 339 -3.47 -23.95 14.52
CA THR A 339 -2.07 -23.55 14.30
C THR A 339 -1.97 -22.25 13.50
N VAL A 340 -2.82 -22.10 12.46
CA VAL A 340 -2.88 -20.87 11.65
C VAL A 340 -3.35 -19.68 12.49
N THR A 341 -4.28 -19.90 13.42
CA THR A 341 -4.74 -18.85 14.35
C THR A 341 -3.59 -18.36 15.24
N LEU A 342 -2.82 -19.29 15.85
CA LEU A 342 -1.65 -18.93 16.66
C LEU A 342 -0.62 -18.16 15.84
N LYS A 343 -0.27 -18.69 14.66
CA LYS A 343 0.66 -18.00 13.74
C LYS A 343 0.16 -16.61 13.35
N THR A 344 -1.13 -16.46 13.08
CA THR A 344 -1.73 -15.17 12.75
C THR A 344 -1.56 -14.16 13.88
N ILE A 345 -1.88 -14.55 15.13
CA ILE A 345 -1.72 -13.67 16.30
C ILE A 345 -0.26 -13.19 16.42
N GLY A 346 0.69 -14.13 16.45
CA GLY A 346 2.10 -13.81 16.64
C GLY A 346 2.70 -13.01 15.48
N LEU A 347 2.40 -13.43 14.25
CA LEU A 347 2.93 -12.78 13.05
C LEU A 347 2.43 -11.34 12.89
N LEU A 348 1.14 -11.07 13.15
CA LEU A 348 0.61 -9.71 13.04
C LEU A 348 1.19 -8.78 14.11
N CYS A 349 1.47 -9.28 15.32
CA CYS A 349 2.20 -8.52 16.33
C CYS A 349 3.65 -8.21 15.87
N LEU A 350 4.37 -9.20 15.33
CA LEU A 350 5.71 -9.00 14.78
C LEU A 350 5.72 -8.01 13.61
N MET A 351 4.74 -8.10 12.70
CA MET A 351 4.58 -7.16 11.59
C MET A 351 4.39 -5.72 12.09
N ALA A 352 3.51 -5.51 13.05
CA ALA A 352 3.29 -4.19 13.66
C ALA A 352 4.58 -3.63 14.27
N GLN A 353 5.33 -4.45 15.03
CA GLN A 353 6.61 -4.07 15.62
C GLN A 353 7.72 -3.79 14.58
N CYS A 354 7.55 -4.28 13.34
CA CYS A 354 8.37 -3.90 12.18
C CYS A 354 7.88 -2.64 11.46
N GLY A 355 6.84 -1.96 11.94
CA GLY A 355 6.23 -0.81 11.27
C GLY A 355 5.43 -1.18 10.02
N LEU A 356 5.03 -2.45 9.88
CA LEU A 356 4.19 -2.93 8.78
C LEU A 356 2.72 -2.82 9.18
N HIS A 357 1.87 -2.44 8.24
CA HIS A 357 0.43 -2.58 8.38
C HIS A 357 0.03 -4.04 8.42
N ILE A 358 -1.04 -4.35 9.14
CA ILE A 358 -1.53 -5.72 9.32
C ILE A 358 -2.82 -5.96 8.50
N PRO A 359 -3.01 -7.16 7.92
CA PRO A 359 -4.22 -7.52 7.19
C PRO A 359 -5.40 -7.79 8.13
N ALA A 360 -5.86 -6.74 8.80
CA ALA A 360 -6.98 -6.73 9.74
C ALA A 360 -7.87 -5.50 9.51
N ALA A 361 -9.12 -5.56 10.00
CA ALA A 361 -10.05 -4.44 9.87
C ALA A 361 -9.69 -3.29 10.83
N GLU A 362 -10.20 -2.11 10.53
CA GLU A 362 -10.08 -0.91 11.36
C GLU A 362 -10.57 -1.14 12.80
N GLY A 363 -9.89 -0.54 13.78
CA GLY A 363 -10.09 -0.76 15.20
C GLY A 363 -9.43 -2.03 15.71
N SER A 364 -8.49 -2.63 14.96
CA SER A 364 -7.57 -3.65 15.47
C SER A 364 -6.44 -2.97 16.22
N CYS A 365 -6.09 -3.51 17.39
CA CYS A 365 -4.98 -3.02 18.19
C CYS A 365 -4.05 -4.15 18.63
N VAL A 366 -2.77 -3.82 18.77
CA VAL A 366 -1.74 -4.74 19.26
C VAL A 366 -0.83 -4.02 20.24
N PRO A 367 -0.37 -4.69 21.31
CA PRO A 367 0.66 -4.13 22.18
C PRO A 367 2.05 -4.36 21.57
N ILE A 368 3.03 -3.72 22.15
CA ILE A 368 4.44 -4.01 21.86
C ILE A 368 4.91 -5.02 22.88
N PHE A 369 5.19 -6.23 22.42
CA PHE A 369 5.75 -7.28 23.25
C PHE A 369 7.27 -7.19 23.28
N ASP A 370 7.86 -7.37 24.45
CA ASP A 370 9.30 -7.48 24.61
C ASP A 370 9.82 -8.77 23.95
N LYS A 371 9.04 -9.85 24.11
CA LYS A 371 9.34 -11.16 23.53
C LYS A 371 8.09 -11.82 22.98
N ILE A 372 8.17 -12.35 21.78
CA ILE A 372 7.14 -13.23 21.19
C ILE A 372 7.78 -14.58 21.00
N LEU A 373 7.34 -15.57 21.80
CA LEU A 373 7.93 -16.88 21.89
C LEU A 373 6.91 -17.93 21.44
N ALA A 374 7.34 -18.82 20.54
CA ALA A 374 6.46 -19.81 19.94
C ALA A 374 7.01 -21.23 20.06
N ASP A 375 6.16 -22.14 20.51
CA ASP A 375 6.32 -23.58 20.39
C ASP A 375 5.22 -24.08 19.46
N ILE A 376 5.49 -24.03 18.14
CA ILE A 376 4.54 -24.36 17.07
C ILE A 376 5.26 -25.23 16.03
N GLY A 377 4.65 -26.33 15.64
CA GLY A 377 5.09 -27.17 14.53
C GLY A 377 5.43 -28.60 14.95
N ASP A 378 5.20 -29.52 14.01
CA ASP A 378 5.62 -30.92 14.11
C ASP A 378 7.10 -31.01 13.77
N GLU A 379 7.97 -31.24 14.76
CA GLU A 379 9.38 -31.63 14.53
C GLU A 379 9.43 -33.09 14.00
N GLN A 380 8.77 -33.38 12.89
CA GLN A 380 8.85 -34.67 12.18
C GLN A 380 10.11 -34.76 11.32
N SER A 381 11.21 -34.13 11.72
CA SER A 381 12.48 -34.37 11.05
C SER A 381 13.04 -35.74 11.49
N ILE A 382 13.15 -36.65 10.54
CA ILE A 382 13.71 -38.01 10.70
C ILE A 382 15.12 -38.00 11.32
N GLU A 383 15.77 -36.87 11.38
CA GLU A 383 17.14 -36.70 11.87
C GLU A 383 17.25 -36.49 13.40
N GLN A 384 16.15 -36.21 14.11
CA GLN A 384 16.19 -36.04 15.58
C GLN A 384 15.57 -37.27 16.26
N SER A 385 16.40 -38.01 16.96
CA SER A 385 16.05 -39.23 17.70
C SER A 385 15.25 -39.00 19.00
N LEU A 386 14.82 -37.77 19.29
CA LEU A 386 13.99 -37.42 20.42
C LEU A 386 12.50 -37.63 20.10
N SER A 387 11.74 -38.19 21.02
CA SER A 387 10.26 -38.23 20.96
C SER A 387 9.74 -36.80 20.76
N THR A 388 8.69 -36.62 19.95
CA THR A 388 8.01 -35.33 19.71
C THR A 388 7.68 -34.60 21.02
N PHE A 389 7.22 -35.33 22.05
CA PHE A 389 7.02 -34.79 23.39
C PHE A 389 8.26 -34.18 24.02
N SER A 390 9.42 -34.88 23.93
CA SER A 390 10.67 -34.39 24.51
C SER A 390 11.17 -33.11 23.82
N ALA A 391 11.00 -33.00 22.51
CA ALA A 391 11.38 -31.82 21.74
C ALA A 391 10.56 -30.59 22.14
N HIS A 392 9.22 -30.75 22.21
CA HIS A 392 8.33 -29.72 22.73
C HIS A 392 8.68 -29.30 24.15
N MET A 393 8.92 -30.26 25.06
CA MET A 393 9.29 -29.97 26.45
C MET A 393 10.59 -29.19 26.57
N VAL A 394 11.61 -29.52 25.80
CA VAL A 394 12.87 -28.76 25.77
C VAL A 394 12.62 -27.32 25.33
N ASN A 395 11.81 -27.12 24.29
CA ASN A 395 11.47 -25.79 23.80
C ASN A 395 10.66 -25.00 24.84
N ILE A 396 9.61 -25.61 25.42
CA ILE A 396 8.80 -25.00 26.49
C ILE A 396 9.65 -24.63 27.70
N VAL A 397 10.60 -25.47 28.13
CA VAL A 397 11.54 -25.15 29.22
C VAL A 397 12.35 -23.91 28.90
N ASN A 398 12.81 -23.78 27.66
CA ASN A 398 13.56 -22.58 27.24
C ASN A 398 12.66 -21.34 27.15
N VAL A 399 11.43 -21.49 26.66
CA VAL A 399 10.41 -20.43 26.65
C VAL A 399 10.14 -19.93 28.07
N LEU A 400 9.90 -20.85 29.03
CA LEU A 400 9.64 -20.49 30.42
C LEU A 400 10.85 -19.83 31.13
N LYS A 401 12.09 -20.13 30.74
CA LYS A 401 13.28 -19.44 31.26
C LYS A 401 13.38 -18.00 30.81
N GLU A 402 12.94 -17.72 29.60
CA GLU A 402 13.07 -16.43 28.94
C GLU A 402 11.86 -15.51 29.08
N CYS A 403 10.67 -16.08 29.36
CA CYS A 403 9.42 -15.33 29.42
C CYS A 403 9.29 -14.50 30.70
N GLY A 404 8.49 -13.44 30.63
CA GLY A 404 8.17 -12.54 31.73
C GLY A 404 7.02 -11.62 31.39
N ASP A 405 6.75 -10.62 32.21
CA ASP A 405 5.78 -9.57 31.91
C ASP A 405 6.16 -8.88 30.56
N GLY A 406 5.17 -8.64 29.72
CA GLY A 406 5.41 -8.16 28.35
C GLY A 406 5.75 -9.25 27.33
N SER A 407 5.66 -10.54 27.66
CA SER A 407 5.85 -11.64 26.71
C SER A 407 4.53 -12.19 26.18
N LEU A 408 4.51 -12.49 24.85
CA LEU A 408 3.46 -13.29 24.20
C LEU A 408 3.97 -14.72 24.01
N LEU A 409 3.25 -15.68 24.54
CA LEU A 409 3.55 -17.11 24.43
C LEU A 409 2.53 -17.81 23.54
N LEU A 410 3.01 -18.58 22.58
CA LEU A 410 2.19 -19.31 21.63
C LEU A 410 2.54 -20.79 21.68
N PHE A 411 1.64 -21.60 22.21
CA PHE A 411 1.83 -23.05 22.37
C PHE A 411 0.88 -23.83 21.48
N ASP A 412 1.40 -24.64 20.57
CA ASP A 412 0.59 -25.54 19.76
C ASP A 412 0.59 -26.95 20.35
N GLU A 413 -0.59 -27.55 20.42
CA GLU A 413 -0.83 -28.90 20.96
C GLU A 413 -0.19 -29.13 22.35
N LEU A 414 -0.35 -28.16 23.27
CA LEU A 414 0.30 -28.18 24.58
C LEU A 414 -0.02 -29.46 25.36
N GLY A 415 1.04 -30.18 25.76
CA GLY A 415 0.98 -31.44 26.50
C GLY A 415 0.82 -32.68 25.62
N ALA A 416 0.73 -32.57 24.30
CA ALA A 416 0.58 -33.72 23.39
C ALA A 416 1.81 -34.63 23.38
N GLY A 417 1.61 -35.90 22.99
CA GLY A 417 2.71 -36.87 22.79
C GLY A 417 3.09 -37.69 24.00
N THR A 418 2.32 -37.60 25.11
CA THR A 418 2.47 -38.44 26.31
C THR A 418 1.10 -38.99 26.80
N ASP A 419 1.06 -39.63 27.97
CA ASP A 419 -0.20 -40.03 28.59
C ASP A 419 -1.15 -38.81 28.70
N PRO A 420 -2.41 -38.95 28.26
CA PRO A 420 -3.33 -37.82 28.22
C PRO A 420 -3.58 -37.13 29.57
N VAL A 421 -3.56 -37.91 30.69
CA VAL A 421 -3.80 -37.35 32.03
C VAL A 421 -2.58 -36.58 32.51
N GLU A 422 -1.38 -37.12 32.30
CA GLU A 422 -0.13 -36.47 32.64
C GLU A 422 0.10 -35.23 31.75
N GLY A 423 -0.15 -35.35 30.45
CA GLY A 423 -0.01 -34.26 29.49
C GLY A 423 -0.94 -33.09 29.82
N ALA A 424 -2.20 -33.38 30.17
CA ALA A 424 -3.15 -32.35 30.58
C ALA A 424 -2.74 -31.65 31.89
N ALA A 425 -2.27 -32.43 32.88
CA ALA A 425 -1.81 -31.86 34.15
C ALA A 425 -0.58 -30.97 33.97
N LEU A 426 0.41 -31.38 33.14
CA LEU A 426 1.58 -30.59 32.79
C LEU A 426 1.16 -29.32 32.06
N ALA A 427 0.26 -29.41 31.09
CA ALA A 427 -0.21 -28.25 30.32
C ALA A 427 -0.85 -27.19 31.23
N VAL A 428 -1.72 -27.57 32.15
CA VAL A 428 -2.30 -26.63 33.12
C VAL A 428 -1.21 -25.99 33.98
N SER A 429 -0.25 -26.77 34.49
CA SER A 429 0.82 -26.25 35.35
C SER A 429 1.74 -25.28 34.60
N ILE A 430 2.03 -25.53 33.30
CA ILE A 430 2.80 -24.64 32.41
C ILE A 430 2.05 -23.33 32.22
N LEU A 431 0.75 -23.38 31.92
CA LEU A 431 -0.05 -22.18 31.74
C LEU A 431 -0.09 -21.33 33.02
N GLU A 432 -0.32 -21.97 34.20
CA GLU A 432 -0.34 -21.26 35.49
C GLU A 432 1.02 -20.59 35.83
N ASP A 433 2.14 -21.28 35.61
CA ASP A 433 3.48 -20.69 35.81
C ASP A 433 3.73 -19.49 34.90
N ALA A 434 3.36 -19.60 33.62
CA ALA A 434 3.50 -18.52 32.66
C ALA A 434 2.59 -17.33 32.99
N ARG A 435 1.36 -17.58 33.42
CA ARG A 435 0.40 -16.57 33.90
C ARG A 435 0.92 -15.84 35.13
N ALA A 436 1.45 -16.58 36.10
CA ALA A 436 2.05 -16.01 37.31
C ALA A 436 3.24 -15.05 37.01
N ARG A 437 3.88 -15.21 35.87
CA ARG A 437 4.94 -14.31 35.37
C ARG A 437 4.39 -13.11 34.58
N GLY A 438 3.10 -12.97 34.42
CA GLY A 438 2.46 -11.87 33.72
C GLY A 438 2.40 -12.02 32.20
N CYS A 439 2.66 -13.22 31.66
CA CYS A 439 2.65 -13.44 30.20
C CYS A 439 1.24 -13.39 29.63
N VAL A 440 1.15 -13.01 28.35
CA VAL A 440 -0.06 -13.17 27.52
C VAL A 440 0.09 -14.47 26.74
N ILE A 441 -0.91 -15.33 26.77
CA ILE A 441 -0.77 -16.72 26.30
C ILE A 441 -1.89 -17.10 25.33
N ALA A 442 -1.54 -17.69 24.19
CA ALA A 442 -2.48 -18.42 23.35
C ALA A 442 -1.99 -19.86 23.18
N ALA A 443 -2.82 -20.82 23.54
CA ALA A 443 -2.47 -22.24 23.50
C ALA A 443 -3.53 -23.06 22.77
N THR A 444 -3.12 -24.04 21.97
CA THR A 444 -4.04 -25.02 21.40
C THR A 444 -3.95 -26.34 22.14
N THR A 445 -5.04 -27.07 22.19
CA THR A 445 -5.09 -28.37 22.84
C THR A 445 -6.24 -29.22 22.33
N HIS A 446 -6.11 -30.54 22.55
CA HIS A 446 -7.18 -31.52 22.37
C HIS A 446 -7.77 -32.03 23.70
N TYR A 447 -7.16 -31.66 24.83
CA TYR A 447 -7.56 -32.18 26.13
C TYR A 447 -8.83 -31.56 26.67
N ALA A 448 -9.76 -32.40 27.14
CA ALA A 448 -11.00 -31.96 27.77
C ALA A 448 -10.74 -31.23 29.09
N GLU A 449 -9.71 -31.63 29.81
CA GLU A 449 -9.29 -31.07 31.09
C GLU A 449 -8.92 -29.57 30.95
N LEU A 450 -8.26 -29.17 29.86
CA LEU A 450 -7.94 -27.76 29.59
C LEU A 450 -9.19 -26.94 29.25
N LYS A 451 -10.22 -27.54 28.62
CA LYS A 451 -11.51 -26.87 28.41
C LYS A 451 -12.20 -26.55 29.74
N VAL A 452 -12.17 -27.52 30.68
CA VAL A 452 -12.70 -27.34 32.03
C VAL A 452 -11.90 -26.28 32.79
N TYR A 453 -10.57 -26.36 32.72
CA TYR A 453 -9.68 -25.39 33.32
C TYR A 453 -10.02 -23.97 32.83
N ALA A 454 -10.09 -23.76 31.52
CA ALA A 454 -10.41 -22.46 30.95
C ALA A 454 -11.84 -21.95 31.26
N THR A 455 -12.78 -22.86 31.58
CA THR A 455 -14.12 -22.45 31.98
C THR A 455 -14.16 -22.00 33.46
N ASN A 456 -13.33 -22.62 34.31
CA ASN A 456 -13.38 -22.44 35.76
C ASN A 456 -12.35 -21.43 36.30
N THR A 457 -11.38 -21.03 35.47
CA THR A 457 -10.28 -20.18 35.90
C THR A 457 -10.48 -18.75 35.42
N PRO A 458 -10.62 -17.77 36.32
CA PRO A 458 -10.68 -16.35 35.94
C PRO A 458 -9.44 -15.93 35.14
N GLY A 459 -9.64 -15.12 34.10
CA GLY A 459 -8.56 -14.66 33.23
C GLY A 459 -8.17 -15.67 32.15
N VAL A 460 -8.80 -16.84 32.08
CA VAL A 460 -8.61 -17.81 30.99
C VAL A 460 -9.88 -17.90 30.14
N MET A 461 -9.76 -17.83 28.85
CA MET A 461 -10.86 -17.86 27.90
C MET A 461 -10.78 -19.10 27.01
N ASN A 462 -11.90 -19.81 26.84
CA ASN A 462 -12.02 -20.83 25.82
C ASN A 462 -12.27 -20.22 24.45
N ALA A 463 -11.68 -20.82 23.42
CA ALA A 463 -12.04 -20.58 22.03
C ALA A 463 -12.12 -21.89 21.25
N SER A 464 -12.87 -21.90 20.17
CA SER A 464 -12.95 -23.07 19.29
C SER A 464 -12.89 -22.70 17.84
N CYS A 465 -12.18 -23.53 17.06
CA CYS A 465 -12.28 -23.48 15.60
C CYS A 465 -13.55 -24.21 15.15
N GLU A 466 -14.44 -23.47 14.49
CA GLU A 466 -15.72 -24.02 14.02
C GLU A 466 -15.49 -25.09 12.94
N PHE A 467 -16.23 -26.17 13.03
CA PHE A 467 -16.21 -27.28 12.08
C PHE A 467 -17.62 -27.62 11.63
N ASP A 468 -17.86 -27.62 10.34
CA ASP A 468 -19.15 -27.99 9.76
C ASP A 468 -19.25 -29.53 9.67
N VAL A 469 -20.06 -30.08 10.50
CA VAL A 469 -20.32 -31.56 10.57
C VAL A 469 -21.11 -32.04 9.35
N ASP A 470 -21.89 -31.16 8.73
CA ASP A 470 -22.71 -31.51 7.57
C ASP A 470 -21.86 -31.61 6.28
N THR A 471 -20.90 -30.76 6.11
CA THR A 471 -19.99 -30.79 4.94
C THR A 471 -18.69 -31.55 5.21
N LEU A 472 -18.38 -31.89 6.47
CA LEU A 472 -17.10 -32.41 6.97
C LEU A 472 -15.92 -31.47 6.60
N ARG A 473 -16.16 -30.18 6.57
CA ARG A 473 -15.15 -29.17 6.24
C ARG A 473 -14.95 -28.18 7.38
N PRO A 474 -13.73 -27.73 7.61
CA PRO A 474 -13.49 -26.62 8.52
C PRO A 474 -14.08 -25.34 7.94
N THR A 475 -14.72 -24.54 8.78
CA THR A 475 -15.17 -23.20 8.40
C THR A 475 -14.06 -22.17 8.62
N TYR A 476 -13.00 -22.53 9.35
CA TYR A 476 -11.87 -21.68 9.77
C TYR A 476 -12.27 -20.46 10.62
N ARG A 477 -13.50 -20.43 11.13
CA ARG A 477 -13.96 -19.35 12.02
C ARG A 477 -13.55 -19.65 13.44
N LEU A 478 -13.05 -18.64 14.15
CA LEU A 478 -12.75 -18.72 15.57
C LEU A 478 -13.95 -18.24 16.38
N LEU A 479 -14.40 -19.07 17.32
CA LEU A 479 -15.50 -18.77 18.22
C LEU A 479 -14.94 -18.56 19.62
N LEU A 480 -14.98 -17.32 20.12
CA LEU A 480 -14.54 -16.98 21.48
C LEU A 480 -15.62 -17.33 22.53
N GLY A 481 -15.19 -17.73 23.71
CA GLY A 481 -16.05 -18.03 24.85
C GLY A 481 -16.69 -19.42 24.83
N ILE A 482 -16.45 -20.25 23.81
CA ILE A 482 -17.04 -21.59 23.71
C ILE A 482 -15.94 -22.63 23.49
N PRO A 483 -15.87 -23.67 24.35
CA PRO A 483 -14.97 -24.79 24.09
C PRO A 483 -15.48 -25.61 22.89
N GLY A 484 -14.58 -26.08 22.05
CA GLY A 484 -14.92 -26.90 20.88
C GLY A 484 -15.39 -28.28 21.25
N LYS A 485 -16.34 -28.81 20.47
CA LYS A 485 -16.81 -30.20 20.57
C LYS A 485 -15.79 -31.17 20.00
N SER A 486 -15.82 -32.38 20.52
CA SER A 486 -15.24 -33.54 19.86
C SER A 486 -16.23 -34.06 18.82
N ASN A 487 -15.90 -33.87 17.52
CA ASN A 487 -16.77 -34.32 16.43
C ASN A 487 -16.41 -35.73 15.92
N ALA A 488 -15.57 -36.49 16.65
CA ALA A 488 -15.04 -37.77 16.18
C ALA A 488 -16.16 -38.75 15.80
N PHE A 489 -17.19 -38.91 16.64
CA PHE A 489 -18.30 -39.81 16.35
C PHE A 489 -19.15 -39.38 15.16
N ALA A 490 -19.42 -38.10 15.03
CA ALA A 490 -20.15 -37.53 13.89
C ALA A 490 -19.37 -37.69 12.58
N ILE A 491 -18.08 -37.44 12.61
CA ILE A 491 -17.18 -37.62 11.47
C ILE A 491 -17.10 -39.11 11.07
N SER A 492 -16.90 -40.04 12.06
CA SER A 492 -16.81 -41.47 11.82
C SER A 492 -18.10 -42.02 11.22
N ARG A 493 -19.27 -41.60 11.72
CA ARG A 493 -20.57 -41.95 11.13
C ARG A 493 -20.67 -41.58 9.68
N ARG A 494 -20.28 -40.37 9.36
CA ARG A 494 -20.38 -39.85 8.01
C ARG A 494 -19.36 -40.46 7.02
N LEU A 495 -18.24 -40.92 7.55
CA LEU A 495 -17.23 -41.69 6.79
C LEU A 495 -17.65 -43.15 6.60
N GLY A 496 -18.78 -43.57 7.16
CA GLY A 496 -19.35 -44.90 6.94
C GLY A 496 -19.02 -45.94 8.01
N LEU A 497 -18.50 -45.50 9.18
CA LEU A 497 -18.33 -46.45 10.29
C LEU A 497 -19.72 -46.94 10.79
N PRO A 498 -19.94 -48.29 10.94
CA PRO A 498 -21.22 -48.85 11.40
C PRO A 498 -21.68 -48.22 12.70
N GLU A 499 -22.99 -47.92 12.79
CA GLU A 499 -23.58 -47.28 13.96
C GLU A 499 -23.39 -48.10 15.25
N GLU A 500 -23.38 -49.43 15.14
CA GLU A 500 -23.13 -50.36 16.28
C GLU A 500 -21.75 -50.09 16.93
N ILE A 501 -20.73 -49.84 16.14
CA ILE A 501 -19.38 -49.51 16.62
C ILE A 501 -19.36 -48.14 17.28
N ILE A 502 -20.09 -47.18 16.72
CA ILE A 502 -20.16 -45.81 17.25
C ILE A 502 -20.91 -45.83 18.60
N GLU A 503 -22.02 -46.56 18.73
CA GLU A 503 -22.78 -46.64 19.97
C GLU A 503 -22.01 -47.42 21.06
N ASP A 504 -21.29 -48.50 20.71
CA ASP A 504 -20.40 -49.19 21.65
C ASP A 504 -19.29 -48.25 22.13
N ALA A 505 -18.66 -47.47 21.22
CA ALA A 505 -17.63 -46.51 21.56
C ALA A 505 -18.16 -45.38 22.48
N LYS A 506 -19.37 -44.87 22.21
CA LYS A 506 -20.03 -43.88 23.08
C LYS A 506 -20.28 -44.45 24.49
N GLY A 507 -20.71 -45.70 24.59
CA GLY A 507 -20.92 -46.40 25.87
C GLY A 507 -19.64 -46.56 26.71
N ARG A 508 -18.46 -46.53 26.06
CA ARG A 508 -17.15 -46.60 26.73
C ARG A 508 -16.64 -45.26 27.21
N VAL A 509 -17.21 -44.12 26.73
CA VAL A 509 -16.87 -42.78 27.19
C VAL A 509 -17.49 -42.52 28.56
N GLY A 510 -16.67 -42.17 29.57
CA GLY A 510 -17.13 -42.00 30.96
C GLY A 510 -18.23 -40.94 31.11
N MET A 511 -19.20 -41.18 32.05
CA MET A 511 -20.39 -40.35 32.24
C MET A 511 -20.11 -38.84 32.49
N THR A 512 -19.01 -38.49 33.11
CA THR A 512 -18.63 -37.09 33.41
C THR A 512 -18.26 -36.35 32.14
N ARG A 513 -17.57 -37.02 31.20
CA ARG A 513 -17.17 -36.45 29.90
C ARG A 513 -18.37 -36.27 28.98
N ALA A 514 -19.33 -37.24 29.02
CA ALA A 514 -20.56 -37.15 28.24
C ALA A 514 -21.47 -35.97 28.69
N LYS A 515 -21.58 -35.70 29.99
CA LYS A 515 -22.34 -34.54 30.52
C LYS A 515 -21.71 -33.20 30.12
N LEU A 516 -20.38 -33.11 30.13
CA LEU A 516 -19.66 -31.90 29.70
C LEU A 516 -19.91 -31.65 28.22
N GLU A 517 -19.79 -32.67 27.37
CA GLU A 517 -20.03 -32.54 25.91
C GLU A 517 -21.49 -32.14 25.61
N GLU A 518 -22.48 -32.67 26.34
CA GLU A 518 -23.89 -32.28 26.22
C GLU A 518 -24.11 -30.78 26.58
N THR A 519 -23.43 -30.31 27.65
CA THR A 519 -23.52 -28.91 28.06
C THR A 519 -22.90 -27.97 27.02
N ILE A 520 -21.74 -28.35 26.49
CA ILE A 520 -21.05 -27.62 25.39
C ILE A 520 -21.96 -27.58 24.16
N GLU A 521 -22.66 -28.70 23.86
CA GLU A 521 -23.61 -28.77 22.74
C GLU A 521 -24.75 -27.76 22.86
N LYS A 522 -25.36 -27.67 24.02
CA LYS A 522 -26.44 -26.71 24.28
C LYS A 522 -25.96 -25.26 24.16
N LEU A 523 -24.77 -24.97 24.70
CA LEU A 523 -24.16 -23.64 24.60
C LEU A 523 -23.90 -23.23 23.14
N GLU A 524 -23.36 -24.15 22.34
CA GLU A 524 -23.04 -23.88 20.92
C GLU A 524 -24.31 -23.68 20.08
N GLN A 525 -25.36 -24.51 20.31
CA GLN A 525 -26.66 -24.33 19.66
C GLN A 525 -27.30 -22.98 20.01
N THR A 526 -27.26 -22.60 21.29
CA THR A 526 -27.80 -21.32 21.75
C THR A 526 -27.07 -20.16 21.09
N ARG A 527 -25.73 -20.23 20.99
CA ARG A 527 -24.94 -19.20 20.35
C ARG A 527 -25.18 -19.13 18.84
N GLN A 528 -25.27 -20.25 18.14
CA GLN A 528 -25.59 -20.24 16.71
C GLN A 528 -26.91 -19.53 16.42
N ILE A 529 -27.89 -19.71 17.29
CA ILE A 529 -29.17 -18.98 17.20
C ILE A 529 -28.94 -17.47 17.40
N LEU A 530 -28.23 -17.09 18.47
CA LEU A 530 -27.91 -15.69 18.75
C LEU A 530 -27.09 -15.02 17.65
N ASP A 531 -26.10 -15.70 17.07
CA ASP A 531 -25.30 -15.18 15.98
C ASP A 531 -26.11 -14.99 14.68
N ARG A 532 -27.05 -15.91 14.40
CA ARG A 532 -28.01 -15.74 13.31
C ARG A 532 -28.92 -14.53 13.53
N GLU A 533 -29.50 -14.40 14.71
CA GLU A 533 -30.36 -13.27 15.09
C GLU A 533 -29.58 -11.95 15.04
N ARG A 534 -28.34 -11.93 15.53
CA ARG A 534 -27.45 -10.75 15.48
C ARG A 534 -27.12 -10.35 14.03
N THR A 535 -26.83 -11.32 13.17
CA THR A 535 -26.52 -11.08 11.76
C THR A 535 -27.74 -10.56 11.01
N GLU A 536 -28.92 -11.13 11.29
CA GLU A 536 -30.20 -10.70 10.74
C GLU A 536 -30.53 -9.27 11.19
N SER A 537 -30.38 -8.99 12.48
CA SER A 537 -30.60 -7.65 13.06
C SER A 537 -29.64 -6.62 12.47
N ALA A 538 -28.36 -6.94 12.33
CA ALA A 538 -27.37 -6.05 11.69
C ALA A 538 -27.70 -5.78 10.22
N ARG A 539 -28.22 -6.78 9.50
CA ARG A 539 -28.67 -6.62 8.11
C ARG A 539 -29.89 -5.71 8.02
N GLN A 540 -30.88 -5.91 8.90
CA GLN A 540 -32.08 -5.06 8.96
C GLN A 540 -31.72 -3.61 9.32
N LEU A 541 -30.79 -3.41 10.26
CA LEU A 541 -30.33 -2.08 10.64
C LEU A 541 -29.71 -1.34 9.45
N ARG A 542 -28.81 -2.00 8.69
CA ARG A 542 -28.21 -1.43 7.48
C ARG A 542 -29.25 -1.08 6.41
N GLN A 543 -30.23 -1.96 6.20
CA GLN A 543 -31.32 -1.69 5.26
C GLN A 543 -32.14 -0.48 5.70
N ALA A 544 -32.49 -0.40 6.98
CA ALA A 544 -33.21 0.74 7.54
C ALA A 544 -32.42 2.05 7.44
N GLU A 545 -31.11 2.03 7.64
CA GLU A 545 -30.24 3.20 7.45
C GLU A 545 -30.17 3.64 5.98
N GLU A 546 -30.07 2.70 5.04
CA GLU A 546 -30.09 3.02 3.60
C GLU A 546 -31.43 3.61 3.17
N GLU A 547 -32.55 3.04 3.63
CA GLU A 547 -33.88 3.56 3.36
C GLU A 547 -34.06 4.96 3.96
N ARG A 548 -33.57 5.18 5.18
CA ARG A 548 -33.58 6.49 5.83
C ARG A 548 -32.78 7.54 5.05
N LYS A 549 -31.59 7.16 4.53
CA LYS A 549 -30.79 8.04 3.67
C LYS A 549 -31.53 8.39 2.37
N LYS A 550 -32.15 7.39 1.71
CA LYS A 550 -32.93 7.61 0.50
C LYS A 550 -34.15 8.51 0.75
N ALA A 551 -34.86 8.29 1.85
CA ALA A 551 -35.98 9.11 2.25
C ALA A 551 -35.56 10.55 2.57
N ALA A 552 -34.42 10.77 3.21
CA ALA A 552 -33.88 12.10 3.46
C ALA A 552 -33.49 12.84 2.16
N GLN A 553 -32.89 12.13 1.21
CA GLN A 553 -32.56 12.70 -0.11
C GLN A 553 -33.81 13.09 -0.90
N LEU A 554 -34.83 12.23 -0.88
CA LEU A 554 -36.09 12.49 -1.58
C LEU A 554 -36.84 13.68 -0.96
N ARG A 555 -36.81 13.83 0.37
CA ARG A 555 -37.37 14.99 1.08
C ARG A 555 -36.68 16.29 0.66
N ALA A 556 -35.33 16.30 0.66
CA ALA A 556 -34.55 17.45 0.24
C ALA A 556 -34.83 17.83 -1.23
N GLU A 557 -34.99 16.84 -2.11
CA GLU A 557 -35.34 17.07 -3.51
C GLU A 557 -36.77 17.64 -3.67
N LEU A 558 -37.72 17.15 -2.89
CA LEU A 558 -39.09 17.65 -2.85
C LEU A 558 -39.16 19.10 -2.34
N GLU A 559 -38.41 19.44 -1.28
CA GLU A 559 -38.32 20.81 -0.77
C GLU A 559 -37.79 21.78 -1.83
N ILE A 560 -36.69 21.40 -2.52
CA ILE A 560 -36.15 22.21 -3.63
C ILE A 560 -37.16 22.37 -4.79
N ARG A 561 -37.92 21.31 -5.11
CA ARG A 561 -38.94 21.37 -6.15
C ARG A 561 -40.14 22.26 -5.76
N LEU A 562 -40.57 22.17 -4.50
CA LEU A 562 -41.63 23.02 -3.93
C LEU A 562 -41.22 24.50 -3.98
N GLU A 563 -40.02 24.82 -3.49
CA GLU A 563 -39.49 26.18 -3.49
C GLU A 563 -39.38 26.76 -4.91
N LYS A 564 -38.88 25.96 -5.87
CA LYS A 564 -38.86 26.36 -7.29
C LYS A 564 -40.25 26.55 -7.89
N SER A 565 -41.25 25.74 -7.47
CA SER A 565 -42.63 25.86 -7.92
C SER A 565 -43.28 27.12 -7.37
N GLU A 566 -43.06 27.42 -6.08
CA GLU A 566 -43.55 28.63 -5.43
C GLU A 566 -42.94 29.90 -6.04
N GLN A 567 -41.63 29.89 -6.31
CA GLN A 567 -40.97 31.00 -6.99
C GLN A 567 -41.52 31.23 -8.42
N LYS A 568 -41.80 30.14 -9.16
CA LYS A 568 -42.43 30.26 -10.49
C LYS A 568 -43.84 30.83 -10.40
N ALA A 569 -44.67 30.34 -9.50
CA ALA A 569 -46.01 30.83 -9.29
C ALA A 569 -46.03 32.31 -8.87
N ARG A 570 -45.10 32.73 -8.01
CA ARG A 570 -44.95 34.12 -7.59
C ARG A 570 -44.57 35.04 -8.76
N ARG A 571 -43.59 34.64 -9.59
CA ARG A 571 -43.19 35.39 -10.79
C ARG A 571 -44.31 35.50 -11.81
N GLU A 572 -45.10 34.44 -11.98
CA GLU A 572 -46.25 34.44 -12.89
C GLU A 572 -47.37 35.40 -12.37
N ALA A 573 -47.65 35.38 -11.07
CA ALA A 573 -48.55 36.29 -10.42
C ALA A 573 -48.13 37.77 -10.53
N GLU A 574 -46.82 38.05 -10.31
CA GLU A 574 -46.25 39.38 -10.52
C GLU A 574 -46.37 39.85 -11.96
N ARG A 575 -46.19 38.96 -12.95
CA ARG A 575 -46.33 39.25 -14.38
C ARG A 575 -47.77 39.58 -14.72
N ILE A 576 -48.74 38.77 -14.27
CA ILE A 576 -50.16 39.00 -14.50
C ILE A 576 -50.59 40.35 -13.89
N LEU A 577 -50.10 40.68 -12.70
CA LEU A 577 -50.39 41.98 -12.08
C LEU A 577 -49.77 43.16 -12.84
N ALA A 578 -48.55 43.00 -13.37
CA ALA A 578 -47.91 44.03 -14.19
C ALA A 578 -48.65 44.24 -15.51
N ASP A 579 -49.07 43.16 -16.16
CA ASP A 579 -49.85 43.21 -17.39
C ASP A 579 -51.27 43.88 -17.14
N ALA A 580 -51.91 43.50 -16.03
CA ALA A 580 -53.18 44.12 -15.64
C ALA A 580 -53.07 45.64 -15.36
N ARG A 581 -51.96 46.08 -14.74
CA ARG A 581 -51.65 47.50 -14.56
C ARG A 581 -51.44 48.23 -15.88
N ALA A 582 -50.63 47.61 -16.78
CA ALA A 582 -50.40 48.22 -18.09
C ALA A 582 -51.69 48.42 -18.89
N VAL A 583 -52.58 47.42 -18.88
CA VAL A 583 -53.91 47.50 -19.52
C VAL A 583 -54.74 48.54 -18.82
N ALA A 584 -54.79 48.58 -17.49
CA ALA A 584 -55.58 49.61 -16.78
C ALA A 584 -55.05 51.03 -17.07
N GLU A 585 -53.74 51.26 -17.13
CA GLU A 585 -53.12 52.54 -17.45
C GLU A 585 -53.34 52.94 -18.92
N SER A 586 -53.36 52.00 -19.88
CA SER A 586 -53.66 52.26 -21.27
C SER A 586 -55.13 52.67 -21.43
N THR A 587 -56.05 51.92 -20.79
CA THR A 587 -57.48 52.21 -20.80
C THR A 587 -57.81 53.59 -20.17
N PHE A 588 -57.10 53.93 -19.08
CA PHE A 588 -57.24 55.26 -18.48
C PHE A 588 -56.71 56.37 -19.40
N ARG A 589 -55.65 56.17 -20.14
CA ARG A 589 -55.10 57.12 -21.11
C ARG A 589 -56.06 57.31 -22.29
N GLU A 590 -56.69 56.24 -22.79
CA GLU A 590 -57.68 56.30 -23.84
C GLU A 590 -58.98 57.06 -23.40
N LEU A 591 -59.42 56.77 -22.16
CA LEU A 591 -60.55 57.52 -21.56
C LEU A 591 -60.23 58.99 -21.36
N ASP A 592 -59.00 59.38 -20.99
CA ASP A 592 -58.59 60.78 -20.89
C ASP A 592 -58.46 61.44 -22.24
N ALA A 593 -58.02 60.72 -23.28
CA ALA A 593 -58.00 61.24 -24.67
C ALA A 593 -59.41 61.48 -25.26
N MET A 594 -60.34 60.58 -25.01
CA MET A 594 -61.70 60.72 -25.41
C MET A 594 -62.43 61.89 -24.70
N ARG A 595 -62.05 62.22 -23.49
CA ARG A 595 -62.64 63.28 -22.65
C ARG A 595 -62.07 64.66 -22.91
N SER A 596 -60.89 64.77 -23.40
CA SER A 596 -60.36 66.08 -23.87
C SER A 596 -61.16 66.66 -24.99
N ALA A 597 -62.15 65.90 -25.54
CA ALA A 597 -63.06 66.30 -26.57
C ALA A 597 -64.44 66.77 -26.08
N GLN A 598 -64.82 66.65 -24.78
CA GLN A 598 -66.09 67.08 -24.22
C GLN A 598 -65.92 67.68 -22.81
N ASN A 599 -66.36 68.96 -22.67
CA ASN A 599 -66.36 69.75 -21.42
C ASN A 599 -67.48 69.30 -20.45
N GLU A 600 -67.10 68.72 -19.26
CA GLU A 600 -67.96 68.75 -18.04
C GLU A 600 -67.11 68.52 -16.79
N GLU A 601 -67.03 69.55 -15.94
CA GLU A 601 -66.16 69.64 -14.74
C GLU A 601 -66.51 68.62 -13.63
N ASN A 602 -67.72 68.06 -13.60
CA ASN A 602 -68.20 67.21 -12.50
C ASN A 602 -67.80 65.74 -12.59
N ASP A 603 -67.39 65.32 -13.75
CA ASP A 603 -66.98 63.92 -13.98
C ASP A 603 -65.48 63.69 -13.68
N HIS A 604 -64.64 64.75 -13.67
CA HIS A 604 -63.22 64.68 -13.34
C HIS A 604 -62.89 64.16 -11.91
N GLN A 605 -63.72 64.59 -10.95
CA GLN A 605 -63.56 64.16 -9.54
C GLN A 605 -63.88 62.65 -9.35
N ARG A 606 -64.94 62.17 -9.99
CA ARG A 606 -65.34 60.75 -9.87
C ARG A 606 -64.34 59.79 -10.49
N ILE A 607 -63.72 60.15 -11.56
CA ILE A 607 -62.80 59.31 -12.26
C ILE A 607 -61.43 59.37 -11.58
N ASN A 608 -60.98 60.52 -11.10
CA ASN A 608 -59.78 60.61 -10.29
C ASN A 608 -59.89 59.80 -8.98
N ALA A 609 -61.07 59.79 -8.37
CA ALA A 609 -61.41 58.95 -7.25
C ALA A 609 -61.35 57.43 -7.61
N ALA A 610 -61.94 57.02 -8.74
CA ALA A 610 -61.93 55.66 -9.24
C ALA A 610 -60.46 55.18 -9.59
N ARG A 611 -59.69 56.10 -10.22
CA ARG A 611 -58.23 55.85 -10.48
C ARG A 611 -57.44 55.66 -9.19
N ALA A 612 -57.69 56.50 -8.21
CA ALA A 612 -57.00 56.42 -6.91
C ALA A 612 -57.34 55.09 -6.19
N GLU A 613 -58.61 54.70 -6.24
CA GLU A 613 -59.10 53.45 -5.63
C GLU A 613 -58.55 52.21 -6.35
N MET A 614 -58.48 52.21 -7.67
CA MET A 614 -57.92 51.10 -8.44
C MET A 614 -56.40 50.99 -8.27
N ARG A 615 -55.67 52.10 -8.25
CA ARG A 615 -54.24 52.11 -7.89
C ARG A 615 -54.03 51.63 -6.48
N ARG A 616 -54.87 52.00 -5.53
CA ARG A 616 -54.80 51.53 -4.15
C ARG A 616 -55.01 50.03 -4.07
N LYS A 617 -56.03 49.46 -4.71
CA LYS A 617 -56.32 48.03 -4.75
C LYS A 617 -55.16 47.23 -5.43
N LEU A 618 -54.61 47.74 -6.54
CA LEU A 618 -53.47 47.10 -7.21
C LEU A 618 -52.20 47.12 -6.33
N ASN A 619 -51.98 48.21 -5.59
CA ASN A 619 -50.83 48.28 -4.65
C ASN A 619 -51.06 47.39 -3.42
N GLU A 620 -52.27 47.34 -2.85
CA GLU A 620 -52.64 46.42 -1.76
C GLU A 620 -52.48 44.96 -2.16
N THR A 621 -52.82 44.57 -3.39
CA THR A 621 -52.64 43.22 -3.92
C THR A 621 -51.14 42.92 -4.15
N GLN A 622 -50.33 43.90 -4.56
CA GLN A 622 -48.88 43.75 -4.70
C GLN A 622 -48.18 43.66 -3.33
N ASP A 623 -48.62 44.42 -2.36
CA ASP A 623 -48.08 44.40 -1.00
C ASP A 623 -48.49 43.12 -0.25
N SER A 624 -49.65 42.53 -0.54
CA SER A 624 -50.03 41.22 -0.01
C SER A 624 -49.13 40.10 -0.56
N LEU A 625 -48.74 40.15 -1.84
CA LEU A 625 -47.81 39.21 -2.44
C LEU A 625 -46.36 39.37 -1.94
N ARG A 626 -46.00 40.56 -1.40
CA ARG A 626 -44.69 40.82 -0.79
C ARG A 626 -44.62 40.50 0.71
N LYS A 627 -45.75 40.42 1.41
CA LYS A 627 -45.83 40.21 2.86
C LYS A 627 -45.72 38.75 3.31
N ASP A 628 -45.75 37.78 2.39
CA ASP A 628 -45.59 36.35 2.70
C ASP A 628 -44.14 35.88 2.60
N GLU A 629 -43.15 36.68 3.06
CA GLU A 629 -41.86 36.12 3.47
C GLU A 629 -42.02 35.58 4.89
N PRO A 630 -41.94 34.25 5.12
CA PRO A 630 -41.94 33.71 6.47
C PRO A 630 -40.67 34.18 7.17
N ALA A 631 -40.81 34.97 8.21
CA ALA A 631 -39.73 35.25 9.16
C ALA A 631 -39.18 33.91 9.69
N PRO A 632 -37.86 33.76 9.86
CA PRO A 632 -37.30 32.53 10.40
C PRO A 632 -37.91 32.26 11.78
N GLU A 633 -38.67 31.18 11.91
CA GLU A 633 -39.21 30.74 13.19
C GLU A 633 -38.06 30.40 14.14
N GLU A 634 -37.85 31.21 15.16
CA GLU A 634 -37.07 30.83 16.36
C GLU A 634 -37.79 29.67 17.05
N LYS A 635 -37.29 28.44 16.85
CA LYS A 635 -37.73 27.28 17.63
C LYS A 635 -37.30 27.44 19.07
N LYS A 636 -38.23 27.86 19.90
CA LYS A 636 -38.06 27.84 21.37
C LYS A 636 -37.91 26.41 21.84
N SER A 637 -36.73 26.06 22.32
CA SER A 637 -36.48 24.83 23.06
C SER A 637 -37.20 24.88 24.41
N ALA A 638 -38.19 24.04 24.58
CA ALA A 638 -39.09 24.18 25.73
C ALA A 638 -39.03 22.98 26.69
N ARG A 639 -37.98 22.16 26.76
CA ARG A 639 -37.95 21.10 27.77
C ARG A 639 -36.57 20.50 27.96
N ALA A 640 -36.14 20.23 29.21
CA ALA A 640 -34.96 19.43 29.49
C ALA A 640 -35.14 17.98 28.99
N VAL A 641 -34.15 17.48 28.26
CA VAL A 641 -34.15 16.12 27.69
C VAL A 641 -34.15 15.07 28.79
N GLN A 642 -35.06 14.09 28.74
CA GLN A 642 -35.15 12.98 29.67
C GLN A 642 -34.74 11.67 29.00
N VAL A 643 -34.37 10.66 29.80
CA VAL A 643 -34.00 9.32 29.30
C VAL A 643 -35.18 8.70 28.57
N GLY A 644 -35.01 8.42 27.27
CA GLY A 644 -36.05 7.92 26.37
C GLY A 644 -36.46 8.91 25.26
N ASP A 645 -36.01 10.17 25.29
CA ASP A 645 -36.29 11.14 24.25
C ASP A 645 -35.40 10.90 23.00
N VAL A 646 -35.97 11.00 21.82
CA VAL A 646 -35.24 10.93 20.55
C VAL A 646 -34.66 12.32 20.27
N VAL A 647 -33.33 12.45 20.33
CA VAL A 647 -32.63 13.70 20.07
C VAL A 647 -31.91 13.68 18.72
N GLN A 648 -31.96 14.77 18.00
CA GLN A 648 -31.23 14.96 16.74
C GLN A 648 -29.83 15.49 17.06
N ILE A 649 -28.79 14.71 16.69
CA ILE A 649 -27.39 15.12 16.86
C ILE A 649 -27.03 16.15 15.79
N LEU A 650 -26.64 17.36 16.20
CA LEU A 650 -26.18 18.42 15.33
C LEU A 650 -24.67 18.25 15.00
N PRO A 651 -24.17 18.72 13.84
CA PRO A 651 -22.74 18.65 13.51
C PRO A 651 -21.83 19.35 14.53
N LEU A 652 -20.58 18.89 14.65
CA LEU A 652 -19.61 19.31 15.68
C LEU A 652 -19.46 20.84 15.88
N ALA A 653 -19.60 21.64 14.81
CA ALA A 653 -19.51 23.09 14.89
C ALA A 653 -20.64 23.77 15.71
N ALA A 654 -21.75 23.06 15.97
CA ALA A 654 -22.83 23.54 16.83
C ALA A 654 -22.66 23.10 18.29
N MET A 655 -21.87 22.09 18.57
CA MET A 655 -21.56 21.60 19.92
C MET A 655 -20.66 22.58 20.71
N GLU A 656 -19.74 23.26 20.04
CA GLU A 656 -18.86 24.27 20.68
C GLU A 656 -19.66 25.49 21.19
N LYS A 657 -20.69 25.91 20.45
CA LYS A 657 -21.59 27.00 20.89
C LYS A 657 -22.50 26.59 22.07
N LEU A 658 -22.86 25.31 22.15
CA LEU A 658 -23.67 24.79 23.27
C LEU A 658 -22.83 24.59 24.53
N ARG A 659 -21.54 24.29 24.40
CA ARG A 659 -20.61 24.15 25.52
C ARG A 659 -20.29 25.51 26.17
N THR A 660 -20.06 26.54 25.37
CA THR A 660 -19.88 27.91 25.85
C THR A 660 -21.13 28.47 26.54
N ALA A 661 -22.32 28.17 26.03
CA ALA A 661 -23.59 28.59 26.65
C ALA A 661 -23.90 27.83 27.95
N ALA A 662 -23.45 26.57 28.08
CA ALA A 662 -23.60 25.78 29.31
C ALA A 662 -22.62 26.23 30.39
N GLU A 663 -21.40 26.64 30.03
CA GLU A 663 -20.38 27.18 30.97
C GLU A 663 -20.76 28.58 31.49
N GLU A 664 -21.41 29.43 30.67
CA GLU A 664 -21.95 30.72 31.11
C GLU A 664 -23.19 30.59 32.01
N GLY A 665 -23.97 29.49 31.89
CA GLY A 665 -25.14 29.22 32.74
C GLY A 665 -24.80 28.76 34.16
N ILE A 666 -23.63 28.16 34.38
CA ILE A 666 -23.20 27.63 35.69
C ILE A 666 -22.65 28.75 36.60
N HIS A 667 -22.29 29.93 36.08
CA HIS A 667 -21.83 31.07 36.86
C HIS A 667 -22.95 32.03 37.32
N ARG A 668 -24.23 31.69 37.10
CA ARG A 668 -25.39 32.52 37.50
C ARG A 668 -26.45 31.81 38.33
N SER A 669 -26.09 30.72 39.05
CA SER A 669 -26.98 30.15 40.08
C SER A 669 -26.22 29.85 41.36
#